data_60e2c04b58788a86841d356364e4b366
#
_entry.id   60e2c04b58788a86841d356364e4b366
#
_cell.length_a   1.000
_cell.length_b   1.000
_cell.length_c   1.000
_cell.angle_alpha   90.00
_cell.angle_beta   90.00
_cell.angle_gamma   90.00
#
_symmetry.space_group_name_H-M   'P 1'
#
loop_
_entity.id
_entity.type
_entity.pdbx_description
1 polymer ?
#
loop_
_entity_poly.entity_id
_entity_poly.type
_entity_poly.pdbx_seq_one_letter_code
_entity_poly.pdbx_strand_id
1 'polypeptide(L)'
;MFAPLLKKLFGSKNEREVKRMLKTVQLVNAFEEQMVALSDDQLRAKTAEFKARIAKGETLDKLLPEAFAVAREAGKRIMGMRHFDVQLVGGMTLHEGKIAEMRTGEGKTLVATLGVYLNALSGKGVHVVTVNDYLARRDANWMRPLYEFLGLTVGVVTPFQPPEEKRLAYAADITYGTNNEFGFDYLRDNMAFSMEEKFQRELNFAVIDEVDSILIDEARTPLIISGQAEDSSKLYMEINKLIPQLELHVEEVEGEVTKAGHYTVDEKTRQVELNEAGHQFIEDMLTRVGLLAEGESLYSAHNLGLLTHVYAGLRAHKLFNRNIEYIVQDGQVVLVDEHTGRTMPGRRLSEGLHQAIEAKEGLNIQAESQTLASTTFQNYFRLYTKLSGMTGTADTEAFEFHQIYGLEVMVIPPNKPLARKDFNDLVFLTAEEKYAAIVADIKESMAAGRPVLVGTATIETSEHMSALLVKEGIEHKVLNAKFHEKEAEIIAQAGRPGALTIATNMAGRGTDILLGGNWEVEVASLEDPTPEQIAQIKADWQKRHQQVLESGGLQVIASERHESRRIDNQLRGRAGRQGDAGSSRFYLSLEDSLMRIFASDRVKNFMKALGMQPGEAIEHRMVTNAIEKAQRKVEGRNFDIRKQLLEFDDVNNEQRKVIYHMRNTLLAADNIGETIADFRQDVLNATVSAHIPPQSLPEQWDVAGLEATIASDFGVKLPIQQWLDEDDHLYEETLREKLMAELIAAYNEKEDQAGAEALRSFEKQIVLRVLDDLWKDHLSTMDHLRHGIHLRGYAQKNPKQEYKRESFTLFSELLDSIKRDSIRVLSHVQVRREDPEAEEQRLREEAEALAARMQFEHAEAPGLEQPELLGEEVDVALAAAPVRNEQKLGRNELCYCGSGKKFKHCHGQIQ
;
A
#
# COMPACT_ATOMS: atom_id res chain seq x y z
N MET A 1 19.22 23.15 -27.27
CA MET A 1 18.53 24.16 -28.12
C MET A 1 17.52 23.56 -29.09
N PHE A 2 17.65 22.32 -29.58
CA PHE A 2 16.72 21.71 -30.56
C PHE A 2 15.42 21.15 -29.97
N ALA A 3 15.40 20.75 -28.72
CA ALA A 3 14.23 20.13 -28.08
C ALA A 3 12.97 21.02 -28.03
N PRO A 4 13.02 22.31 -27.65
CA PRO A 4 11.84 23.17 -27.67
C PRO A 4 11.33 23.49 -29.07
N LEU A 5 12.19 23.49 -30.08
CA LEU A 5 11.80 23.71 -31.49
C LEU A 5 11.09 22.50 -32.07
N LEU A 6 11.57 21.27 -31.77
CA LEU A 6 10.92 20.01 -32.13
C LEU A 6 9.55 19.85 -31.43
N LYS A 7 9.44 20.27 -30.17
CA LYS A 7 8.18 20.28 -29.43
C LYS A 7 7.13 21.23 -30.04
N LYS A 8 7.56 22.38 -30.57
CA LYS A 8 6.69 23.31 -31.32
C LYS A 8 6.24 22.77 -32.67
N LEU A 9 7.06 21.98 -33.37
CA LEU A 9 6.75 21.44 -34.70
C LEU A 9 5.94 20.14 -34.65
N PHE A 10 6.21 19.25 -33.68
CA PHE A 10 5.63 17.90 -33.64
C PHE A 10 4.68 17.71 -32.47
N GLY A 11 4.48 18.69 -31.59
CA GLY A 11 3.69 18.56 -30.36
C GLY A 11 4.37 17.68 -29.30
N SER A 12 3.80 17.64 -28.09
CA SER A 12 4.20 16.72 -27.03
C SER A 12 3.78 15.27 -27.35
N LYS A 13 4.35 14.27 -26.65
CA LYS A 13 3.91 12.87 -26.74
C LYS A 13 2.41 12.78 -26.46
N ASN A 14 1.96 13.44 -25.39
CA ASN A 14 0.56 13.48 -25.00
C ASN A 14 -0.36 14.04 -26.09
N GLU A 15 0.00 15.16 -26.73
CA GLU A 15 -0.80 15.74 -27.83
C GLU A 15 -0.91 14.82 -29.04
N ARG A 16 0.14 14.08 -29.36
CA ARG A 16 0.13 13.11 -30.48
C ARG A 16 -0.79 11.93 -30.17
N GLU A 17 -0.73 11.41 -28.93
CA GLU A 17 -1.60 10.32 -28.49
C GLU A 17 -3.07 10.75 -28.46
N VAL A 18 -3.37 11.93 -27.90
CA VAL A 18 -4.73 12.49 -27.94
C VAL A 18 -5.22 12.61 -29.39
N LYS A 19 -4.39 13.11 -30.30
CA LYS A 19 -4.75 13.19 -31.73
C LYS A 19 -4.98 11.82 -32.38
N ARG A 20 -4.23 10.79 -31.96
CA ARG A 20 -4.45 9.41 -32.41
C ARG A 20 -5.82 8.91 -31.96
N MET A 21 -6.12 9.08 -30.67
CA MET A 21 -7.40 8.65 -30.10
C MET A 21 -8.59 9.41 -30.68
N LEU A 22 -8.45 10.71 -30.97
CA LEU A 22 -9.51 11.49 -31.62
C LEU A 22 -9.88 10.96 -33.01
N LYS A 23 -8.98 10.28 -33.74
CA LYS A 23 -9.36 9.57 -34.97
C LYS A 23 -10.26 8.37 -34.70
N THR A 24 -10.01 7.65 -33.61
CA THR A 24 -10.89 6.55 -33.18
C THR A 24 -12.24 7.08 -32.69
N VAL A 25 -12.27 8.26 -32.03
CA VAL A 25 -13.53 8.96 -31.69
C VAL A 25 -14.39 9.20 -32.93
N GLN A 26 -13.77 9.58 -34.04
CA GLN A 26 -14.52 9.76 -35.32
C GLN A 26 -15.15 8.45 -35.78
N LEU A 27 -14.49 7.30 -35.58
CA LEU A 27 -15.08 6.00 -35.89
C LEU A 27 -16.25 5.68 -34.95
N VAL A 28 -16.13 5.99 -33.65
CA VAL A 28 -17.24 5.83 -32.68
C VAL A 28 -18.43 6.70 -33.11
N ASN A 29 -18.18 7.96 -33.50
CA ASN A 29 -19.21 8.87 -33.95
C ASN A 29 -19.91 8.37 -35.24
N ALA A 30 -19.18 7.69 -36.13
CA ALA A 30 -19.77 7.10 -37.35
C ALA A 30 -20.77 5.96 -37.05
N PHE A 31 -20.63 5.27 -35.92
CA PHE A 31 -21.60 4.25 -35.48
C PHE A 31 -22.81 4.83 -34.77
N GLU A 32 -22.81 6.10 -34.38
CA GLU A 32 -23.86 6.69 -33.53
C GLU A 32 -25.26 6.61 -34.19
N GLU A 33 -25.38 6.97 -35.44
CA GLU A 33 -26.68 6.90 -36.17
C GLU A 33 -27.24 5.46 -36.22
N GLN A 34 -26.34 4.47 -36.39
CA GLN A 34 -26.74 3.06 -36.41
C GLN A 34 -27.23 2.62 -35.03
N MET A 35 -26.56 3.03 -33.95
CA MET A 35 -26.97 2.67 -32.59
C MET A 35 -28.29 3.34 -32.19
N VAL A 36 -28.50 4.59 -32.58
CA VAL A 36 -29.76 5.31 -32.37
C VAL A 36 -30.95 4.63 -33.05
N ALA A 37 -30.73 4.02 -34.22
CA ALA A 37 -31.77 3.32 -34.96
C ALA A 37 -32.19 1.97 -34.35
N LEU A 38 -31.38 1.39 -33.46
CA LEU A 38 -31.65 0.12 -32.79
C LEU A 38 -32.73 0.28 -31.71
N SER A 39 -33.63 -0.72 -31.60
CA SER A 39 -34.49 -0.84 -30.42
C SER A 39 -33.64 -1.20 -29.17
N ASP A 40 -34.22 -1.03 -27.97
CA ASP A 40 -33.57 -1.35 -26.73
C ASP A 40 -33.13 -2.83 -26.67
N ASP A 41 -33.96 -3.75 -27.15
CA ASP A 41 -33.62 -5.18 -27.21
C ASP A 41 -32.48 -5.45 -28.20
N GLN A 42 -32.45 -4.77 -29.34
CA GLN A 42 -31.37 -4.88 -30.31
C GLN A 42 -30.06 -4.30 -29.78
N LEU A 43 -30.12 -3.17 -29.07
CA LEU A 43 -28.93 -2.57 -28.47
C LEU A 43 -28.37 -3.46 -27.36
N ARG A 44 -29.25 -4.04 -26.53
CA ARG A 44 -28.86 -5.03 -25.49
C ARG A 44 -28.23 -6.28 -26.09
N ALA A 45 -28.77 -6.78 -27.21
CA ALA A 45 -28.28 -7.96 -27.91
C ALA A 45 -26.84 -7.79 -28.45
N LYS A 46 -26.36 -6.56 -28.64
CA LYS A 46 -24.99 -6.28 -29.08
C LYS A 46 -23.94 -6.84 -28.13
N THR A 47 -24.18 -6.87 -26.81
CA THR A 47 -23.27 -7.48 -25.86
C THR A 47 -23.05 -8.97 -26.11
N ALA A 48 -24.11 -9.71 -26.39
CA ALA A 48 -24.00 -11.13 -26.72
C ALA A 48 -23.30 -11.35 -28.09
N GLU A 49 -23.54 -10.48 -29.05
CA GLU A 49 -22.85 -10.46 -30.35
C GLU A 49 -21.33 -10.24 -30.13
N PHE A 50 -20.94 -9.26 -29.34
CA PHE A 50 -19.53 -8.98 -29.04
C PHE A 50 -18.85 -10.14 -28.32
N LYS A 51 -19.48 -10.73 -27.30
CA LYS A 51 -18.96 -11.92 -26.61
C LYS A 51 -18.76 -13.08 -27.60
N ALA A 52 -19.67 -13.29 -28.55
CA ALA A 52 -19.53 -14.31 -29.58
C ALA A 52 -18.39 -14.00 -30.59
N ARG A 53 -18.15 -12.73 -30.93
CA ARG A 53 -17.04 -12.32 -31.80
C ARG A 53 -15.70 -12.50 -31.10
N ILE A 54 -15.60 -12.19 -29.80
CA ILE A 54 -14.41 -12.45 -28.97
C ILE A 54 -14.13 -13.96 -28.93
N ALA A 55 -15.13 -14.80 -28.72
CA ALA A 55 -14.98 -16.25 -28.72
C ALA A 55 -14.46 -16.80 -30.08
N LYS A 56 -14.68 -16.07 -31.17
CA LYS A 56 -14.13 -16.38 -32.50
C LYS A 56 -12.73 -15.78 -32.75
N GLY A 57 -12.13 -15.15 -31.73
CA GLY A 57 -10.77 -14.61 -31.81
C GLY A 57 -10.67 -13.13 -32.21
N GLU A 58 -11.78 -12.36 -32.22
CA GLU A 58 -11.70 -10.93 -32.45
C GLU A 58 -11.20 -10.20 -31.20
N THR A 59 -10.30 -9.24 -31.38
CA THR A 59 -9.66 -8.52 -30.26
C THR A 59 -10.57 -7.39 -29.77
N LEU A 60 -10.45 -7.03 -28.48
CA LEU A 60 -11.17 -5.91 -27.87
C LEU A 60 -10.87 -4.58 -28.59
N ASP A 61 -9.65 -4.38 -29.08
CA ASP A 61 -9.27 -3.17 -29.83
C ASP A 61 -10.08 -2.98 -31.13
N LYS A 62 -10.39 -4.08 -31.82
CA LYS A 62 -11.25 -4.01 -33.02
C LYS A 62 -12.70 -3.72 -32.70
N LEU A 63 -13.18 -4.24 -31.58
CA LEU A 63 -14.56 -4.02 -31.09
C LEU A 63 -14.74 -2.63 -30.48
N LEU A 64 -13.68 -1.99 -30.00
CA LEU A 64 -13.73 -0.74 -29.24
C LEU A 64 -14.61 0.34 -29.86
N PRO A 65 -14.52 0.69 -31.17
CA PRO A 65 -15.35 1.78 -31.73
C PRO A 65 -16.85 1.47 -31.64
N GLU A 66 -17.24 0.24 -31.96
CA GLU A 66 -18.63 -0.20 -31.95
C GLU A 66 -19.16 -0.34 -30.53
N ALA A 67 -18.36 -0.96 -29.62
CA ALA A 67 -18.73 -1.14 -28.22
C ALA A 67 -18.87 0.20 -27.48
N PHE A 68 -18.01 1.17 -27.77
CA PHE A 68 -18.13 2.52 -27.20
C PHE A 68 -19.36 3.26 -27.71
N ALA A 69 -19.73 3.07 -28.96
CA ALA A 69 -20.98 3.63 -29.53
C ALA A 69 -22.20 3.02 -28.83
N VAL A 70 -22.21 1.70 -28.58
CA VAL A 70 -23.26 1.01 -27.83
C VAL A 70 -23.35 1.55 -26.39
N ALA A 71 -22.25 1.65 -25.67
CA ALA A 71 -22.22 2.14 -24.30
C ALA A 71 -22.65 3.62 -24.21
N ARG A 72 -22.25 4.44 -25.19
CA ARG A 72 -22.66 5.85 -25.31
C ARG A 72 -24.15 6.00 -25.48
N GLU A 73 -24.76 5.24 -26.40
CA GLU A 73 -26.20 5.28 -26.67
C GLU A 73 -27.00 4.74 -25.47
N ALA A 74 -26.53 3.66 -24.85
CA ALA A 74 -27.14 3.12 -23.64
C ALA A 74 -27.09 4.16 -22.48
N GLY A 75 -25.97 4.83 -22.28
CA GLY A 75 -25.84 5.90 -21.27
C GLY A 75 -26.80 7.06 -21.52
N LYS A 76 -26.99 7.43 -22.80
CA LYS A 76 -27.95 8.46 -23.19
C LYS A 76 -29.40 8.04 -22.90
N ARG A 77 -29.78 6.79 -23.24
CA ARG A 77 -31.15 6.30 -23.03
C ARG A 77 -31.49 6.09 -21.56
N ILE A 78 -30.62 5.43 -20.83
CA ILE A 78 -30.91 4.95 -19.47
C ILE A 78 -30.63 6.02 -18.42
N MET A 79 -29.54 6.78 -18.61
CA MET A 79 -29.08 7.76 -17.61
C MET A 79 -29.32 9.22 -18.06
N GLY A 80 -29.77 9.47 -19.29
CA GLY A 80 -29.82 10.81 -19.85
C GLY A 80 -28.47 11.44 -20.13
N MET A 81 -27.38 10.67 -20.01
CA MET A 81 -25.99 11.13 -20.10
C MET A 81 -25.31 10.58 -21.35
N ARG A 82 -25.09 11.44 -22.36
CA ARG A 82 -24.29 11.09 -23.53
C ARG A 82 -22.82 11.42 -23.26
N HIS A 83 -21.91 10.47 -23.38
CA HIS A 83 -20.48 10.70 -23.25
C HIS A 83 -19.96 11.74 -24.25
N PHE A 84 -19.18 12.69 -23.81
CA PHE A 84 -18.48 13.65 -24.65
C PHE A 84 -17.32 13.01 -25.38
N ASP A 85 -16.86 13.62 -26.47
CA ASP A 85 -15.75 13.10 -27.25
C ASP A 85 -14.44 12.98 -26.44
N VAL A 86 -14.17 13.93 -25.53
CA VAL A 86 -13.04 13.86 -24.60
C VAL A 86 -13.18 12.73 -23.58
N GLN A 87 -14.41 12.37 -23.22
CA GLN A 87 -14.67 11.23 -22.33
C GLN A 87 -14.44 9.90 -23.03
N LEU A 88 -14.70 9.80 -24.36
CA LEU A 88 -14.31 8.63 -25.14
C LEU A 88 -12.78 8.46 -25.15
N VAL A 89 -12.01 9.55 -25.25
CA VAL A 89 -10.54 9.52 -25.12
C VAL A 89 -10.13 8.98 -23.75
N GLY A 90 -10.84 9.40 -22.67
CA GLY A 90 -10.64 8.87 -21.32
C GLY A 90 -10.88 7.36 -21.26
N GLY A 91 -12.00 6.87 -21.78
CA GLY A 91 -12.31 5.45 -21.84
C GLY A 91 -11.29 4.62 -22.62
N MET A 92 -10.78 5.14 -23.75
CA MET A 92 -9.70 4.53 -24.52
C MET A 92 -8.39 4.47 -23.72
N THR A 93 -8.07 5.54 -23.01
CA THR A 93 -6.88 5.60 -22.14
C THR A 93 -6.93 4.52 -21.06
N LEU A 94 -8.09 4.32 -20.42
CA LEU A 94 -8.30 3.25 -19.44
C LEU A 94 -8.15 1.87 -20.10
N HIS A 95 -8.74 1.68 -21.28
CA HIS A 95 -8.60 0.40 -21.99
C HIS A 95 -7.16 0.08 -22.38
N GLU A 96 -6.35 1.07 -22.71
CA GLU A 96 -4.92 0.91 -23.02
C GLU A 96 -4.03 0.65 -21.79
N GLY A 97 -4.60 0.54 -20.58
CA GLY A 97 -3.82 0.32 -19.35
C GLY A 97 -3.01 1.55 -18.95
N LYS A 98 -3.57 2.74 -19.06
CA LYS A 98 -2.94 4.01 -18.73
C LYS A 98 -3.76 4.76 -17.68
N ILE A 99 -3.17 5.82 -17.12
CA ILE A 99 -3.87 6.74 -16.23
C ILE A 99 -4.49 7.86 -17.04
N ALA A 100 -5.81 8.00 -16.95
CA ALA A 100 -6.56 9.12 -17.51
C ALA A 100 -6.57 10.28 -16.52
N GLU A 101 -5.73 11.30 -16.74
CA GLU A 101 -5.82 12.54 -15.99
C GLU A 101 -6.92 13.41 -16.59
N MET A 102 -8.06 13.44 -15.89
CA MET A 102 -9.20 14.28 -16.22
C MET A 102 -9.53 15.17 -15.04
N ARG A 103 -9.69 16.47 -15.27
CA ARG A 103 -9.99 17.40 -14.21
C ARG A 103 -11.22 16.98 -13.41
N THR A 104 -11.24 17.39 -12.14
CA THR A 104 -12.40 17.17 -11.29
C THR A 104 -13.65 17.78 -11.93
N GLY A 105 -14.78 17.06 -11.91
CA GLY A 105 -16.02 17.48 -12.55
C GLY A 105 -16.16 17.13 -14.04
N GLU A 106 -15.16 16.45 -14.67
CA GLU A 106 -15.25 16.01 -16.08
C GLU A 106 -15.99 14.65 -16.23
N GLY A 107 -16.62 14.12 -15.17
CA GLY A 107 -17.44 12.92 -15.23
C GLY A 107 -16.63 11.61 -15.30
N LYS A 108 -15.54 11.49 -14.53
CA LYS A 108 -14.67 10.30 -14.50
C LYS A 108 -15.44 9.00 -14.27
N THR A 109 -16.43 8.98 -13.36
CA THR A 109 -17.25 7.80 -13.07
C THR A 109 -18.00 7.31 -14.32
N LEU A 110 -18.52 8.22 -15.13
CA LEU A 110 -19.16 7.89 -16.39
C LEU A 110 -18.13 7.44 -17.45
N VAL A 111 -16.95 8.05 -17.49
CA VAL A 111 -15.85 7.66 -18.39
C VAL A 111 -15.39 6.22 -18.13
N ALA A 112 -15.31 5.82 -16.86
CA ALA A 112 -14.93 4.47 -16.49
C ALA A 112 -15.83 3.41 -17.13
N THR A 113 -17.14 3.70 -17.33
CA THR A 113 -18.10 2.75 -17.89
C THR A 113 -17.70 2.25 -19.28
N LEU A 114 -17.03 3.07 -20.09
CA LEU A 114 -16.57 2.72 -21.43
C LEU A 114 -15.48 1.64 -21.39
N GLY A 115 -14.43 1.89 -20.63
CA GLY A 115 -13.33 0.92 -20.48
C GLY A 115 -13.76 -0.34 -19.74
N VAL A 116 -14.59 -0.19 -18.71
CA VAL A 116 -15.12 -1.30 -17.91
C VAL A 116 -16.02 -2.18 -18.78
N TYR A 117 -16.99 -1.62 -19.51
CA TYR A 117 -17.86 -2.37 -20.41
C TYR A 117 -17.08 -3.19 -21.43
N LEU A 118 -16.17 -2.55 -22.16
CA LEU A 118 -15.37 -3.22 -23.18
C LEU A 118 -14.55 -4.39 -22.62
N ASN A 119 -13.91 -4.22 -21.46
CA ASN A 119 -13.09 -5.28 -20.87
C ASN A 119 -13.93 -6.38 -20.20
N ALA A 120 -15.12 -6.06 -19.69
CA ALA A 120 -16.06 -7.03 -19.13
C ALA A 120 -16.59 -8.03 -20.19
N LEU A 121 -16.61 -7.64 -21.48
CA LEU A 121 -16.97 -8.54 -22.58
C LEU A 121 -16.08 -9.79 -22.66
N SER A 122 -14.87 -9.75 -22.11
CA SER A 122 -13.97 -10.91 -22.05
C SER A 122 -14.48 -12.04 -21.13
N GLY A 123 -15.42 -11.75 -20.23
CA GLY A 123 -15.93 -12.69 -19.21
C GLY A 123 -14.97 -12.98 -18.06
N LYS A 124 -13.77 -12.35 -18.05
CA LYS A 124 -12.74 -12.59 -17.03
C LYS A 124 -12.91 -11.73 -15.75
N GLY A 125 -13.87 -10.83 -15.73
CA GLY A 125 -14.13 -9.91 -14.63
C GLY A 125 -13.31 -8.62 -14.70
N VAL A 126 -13.93 -7.56 -14.21
CA VAL A 126 -13.33 -6.22 -14.09
C VAL A 126 -13.55 -5.71 -12.68
N HIS A 127 -12.50 -5.26 -12.03
CA HIS A 127 -12.55 -4.62 -10.72
C HIS A 127 -12.51 -3.10 -10.87
N VAL A 128 -13.45 -2.41 -10.23
CA VAL A 128 -13.45 -0.94 -10.11
C VAL A 128 -13.13 -0.59 -8.66
N VAL A 129 -11.96 0.00 -8.47
CA VAL A 129 -11.38 0.25 -7.16
C VAL A 129 -11.66 1.68 -6.74
N THR A 130 -12.20 1.88 -5.55
CA THR A 130 -12.49 3.20 -4.96
C THR A 130 -11.76 3.38 -3.62
N VAL A 131 -11.70 4.61 -3.13
CA VAL A 131 -11.00 4.94 -1.88
C VAL A 131 -11.81 4.63 -0.61
N ASN A 132 -13.11 4.45 -0.70
CA ASN A 132 -13.96 4.08 0.45
C ASN A 132 -15.24 3.36 0.03
N ASP A 133 -15.90 2.72 0.99
CA ASP A 133 -17.10 1.89 0.80
C ASP A 133 -18.30 2.70 0.32
N TYR A 134 -18.42 3.94 0.79
CA TYR A 134 -19.51 4.82 0.36
C TYR A 134 -19.44 5.04 -1.16
N LEU A 135 -18.26 5.38 -1.68
CA LEU A 135 -18.06 5.58 -3.12
C LEU A 135 -18.25 4.27 -3.91
N ALA A 136 -17.76 3.15 -3.38
CA ALA A 136 -17.96 1.85 -4.01
C ALA A 136 -19.45 1.54 -4.21
N ARG A 137 -20.26 1.70 -3.17
CA ARG A 137 -21.71 1.47 -3.23
C ARG A 137 -22.43 2.51 -4.09
N ARG A 138 -22.09 3.79 -3.92
CA ARG A 138 -22.70 4.90 -4.66
C ARG A 138 -22.48 4.74 -6.15
N ASP A 139 -21.23 4.56 -6.57
CA ASP A 139 -20.87 4.54 -7.98
C ASP A 139 -21.35 3.26 -8.66
N ALA A 140 -21.29 2.12 -7.97
CA ALA A 140 -21.86 0.88 -8.44
C ALA A 140 -23.38 1.03 -8.67
N ASN A 141 -24.12 1.54 -7.69
CA ASN A 141 -25.57 1.69 -7.80
C ASN A 141 -25.96 2.74 -8.84
N TRP A 142 -25.16 3.78 -8.99
CA TRP A 142 -25.41 4.80 -10.00
C TRP A 142 -25.19 4.29 -11.42
N MET A 143 -24.11 3.50 -11.65
CA MET A 143 -23.79 2.97 -13.00
C MET A 143 -24.47 1.62 -13.29
N ARG A 144 -24.99 0.92 -12.27
CA ARG A 144 -25.68 -0.38 -12.39
C ARG A 144 -26.77 -0.39 -13.48
N PRO A 145 -27.69 0.61 -13.58
CA PRO A 145 -28.71 0.59 -14.60
C PRO A 145 -28.16 0.53 -16.03
N LEU A 146 -27.01 1.18 -16.27
CA LEU A 146 -26.34 1.13 -17.57
C LEU A 146 -25.78 -0.26 -17.88
N TYR A 147 -25.08 -0.86 -16.93
CA TYR A 147 -24.48 -2.17 -17.12
C TYR A 147 -25.53 -3.28 -17.24
N GLU A 148 -26.56 -3.25 -16.40
CA GLU A 148 -27.64 -4.23 -16.43
C GLU A 148 -28.47 -4.11 -17.72
N PHE A 149 -28.70 -2.88 -18.20
CA PHE A 149 -29.32 -2.68 -19.51
C PHE A 149 -28.48 -3.34 -20.62
N LEU A 150 -27.17 -3.27 -20.55
CA LEU A 150 -26.25 -3.93 -21.48
C LEU A 150 -26.07 -5.44 -21.22
N GLY A 151 -26.77 -6.02 -20.24
CA GLY A 151 -26.73 -7.44 -19.93
C GLY A 151 -25.49 -7.89 -19.16
N LEU A 152 -24.87 -7.00 -18.40
CA LEU A 152 -23.75 -7.30 -17.49
C LEU A 152 -24.21 -7.24 -16.03
N THR A 153 -23.57 -8.07 -15.20
CA THR A 153 -23.83 -8.15 -13.77
C THR A 153 -22.85 -7.27 -12.98
N VAL A 154 -23.34 -6.65 -11.89
CA VAL A 154 -22.56 -5.76 -11.03
C VAL A 154 -22.60 -6.23 -9.59
N GLY A 155 -21.44 -6.53 -9.02
CA GLY A 155 -21.24 -6.83 -7.60
C GLY A 155 -20.58 -5.67 -6.86
N VAL A 156 -20.76 -5.63 -5.54
CA VAL A 156 -20.09 -4.69 -4.63
C VAL A 156 -19.52 -5.46 -3.47
N VAL A 157 -18.24 -5.27 -3.21
CA VAL A 157 -17.53 -5.87 -2.08
C VAL A 157 -17.33 -4.83 -1.00
N THR A 158 -17.72 -5.18 0.22
CA THR A 158 -17.63 -4.29 1.38
C THR A 158 -17.12 -5.05 2.62
N PRO A 159 -16.58 -4.33 3.63
CA PRO A 159 -16.19 -4.95 4.89
C PRO A 159 -17.35 -5.70 5.55
N PHE A 160 -17.01 -6.77 6.25
CA PHE A 160 -17.95 -7.59 7.03
C PHE A 160 -19.12 -8.20 6.24
N GLN A 161 -19.01 -8.30 4.92
CA GLN A 161 -20.00 -8.95 4.05
C GLN A 161 -19.94 -10.47 4.25
N PRO A 162 -21.09 -11.16 4.29
CA PRO A 162 -21.13 -12.63 4.37
C PRO A 162 -20.34 -13.27 3.22
N PRO A 163 -19.62 -14.38 3.46
CA PRO A 163 -18.77 -15.04 2.45
C PRO A 163 -19.49 -15.38 1.15
N GLU A 164 -20.72 -15.87 1.22
CA GLU A 164 -21.52 -16.24 0.04
C GLU A 164 -21.86 -15.02 -0.83
N GLU A 165 -22.29 -13.91 -0.20
CA GLU A 165 -22.57 -12.66 -0.91
C GLU A 165 -21.31 -12.10 -1.56
N LYS A 166 -20.18 -12.20 -0.86
CA LYS A 166 -18.89 -11.75 -1.35
C LYS A 166 -18.45 -12.55 -2.57
N ARG A 167 -18.60 -13.88 -2.55
CA ARG A 167 -18.34 -14.76 -3.72
C ARG A 167 -19.22 -14.40 -4.92
N LEU A 168 -20.51 -14.17 -4.69
CA LEU A 168 -21.42 -13.71 -5.75
C LEU A 168 -21.02 -12.36 -6.32
N ALA A 169 -20.55 -11.43 -5.48
CA ALA A 169 -20.06 -10.13 -5.91
C ALA A 169 -18.81 -10.25 -6.80
N TYR A 170 -17.87 -11.12 -6.45
CA TYR A 170 -16.68 -11.39 -7.29
C TYR A 170 -17.00 -12.22 -8.55
N ALA A 171 -18.06 -13.02 -8.54
CA ALA A 171 -18.52 -13.75 -9.73
C ALA A 171 -19.17 -12.85 -10.78
N ALA A 172 -19.58 -11.63 -10.44
CA ALA A 172 -20.15 -10.65 -11.36
C ALA A 172 -19.17 -10.26 -12.48
N ASP A 173 -19.68 -9.77 -13.61
CA ASP A 173 -18.86 -9.25 -14.70
C ASP A 173 -18.04 -8.03 -14.26
N ILE A 174 -18.58 -7.22 -13.35
CA ILE A 174 -17.99 -5.99 -12.82
C ILE A 174 -18.13 -6.00 -11.30
N THR A 175 -17.02 -5.81 -10.59
CA THR A 175 -17.02 -5.78 -9.12
C THR A 175 -16.44 -4.45 -8.64
N TYR A 176 -17.24 -3.71 -7.88
CA TYR A 176 -16.80 -2.49 -7.17
C TYR A 176 -16.35 -2.83 -5.76
N GLY A 177 -15.32 -2.17 -5.28
CA GLY A 177 -14.83 -2.33 -3.91
C GLY A 177 -13.73 -1.34 -3.57
N THR A 178 -13.30 -1.34 -2.32
CA THR A 178 -12.15 -0.53 -1.90
C THR A 178 -10.84 -1.25 -2.18
N ASN A 179 -9.76 -0.49 -2.31
CA ASN A 179 -8.41 -1.02 -2.39
C ASN A 179 -8.08 -1.96 -1.22
N ASN A 180 -8.52 -1.60 0.00
CA ASN A 180 -8.32 -2.40 1.20
C ASN A 180 -9.03 -3.76 1.09
N GLU A 181 -10.32 -3.77 0.74
CA GLU A 181 -11.08 -5.03 0.64
C GLU A 181 -10.52 -5.96 -0.43
N PHE A 182 -10.21 -5.43 -1.62
CA PHE A 182 -9.58 -6.23 -2.67
C PHE A 182 -8.24 -6.83 -2.21
N GLY A 183 -7.43 -6.05 -1.52
CA GLY A 183 -6.13 -6.51 -1.02
C GLY A 183 -6.26 -7.52 0.13
N PHE A 184 -7.16 -7.28 1.09
CA PHE A 184 -7.41 -8.23 2.18
C PHE A 184 -8.05 -9.52 1.68
N ASP A 185 -8.97 -9.46 0.71
CA ASP A 185 -9.55 -10.66 0.14
C ASP A 185 -8.52 -11.49 -0.64
N TYR A 186 -7.56 -10.83 -1.32
CA TYR A 186 -6.42 -11.53 -1.90
C TYR A 186 -5.58 -12.29 -0.85
N LEU A 187 -5.33 -11.66 0.30
CA LEU A 187 -4.61 -12.32 1.39
C LEU A 187 -5.44 -13.48 1.98
N ARG A 188 -6.74 -13.29 2.21
CA ARG A 188 -7.65 -14.34 2.70
C ARG A 188 -7.70 -15.54 1.75
N ASP A 189 -7.79 -15.30 0.45
CA ASP A 189 -7.80 -16.35 -0.58
C ASP A 189 -6.53 -17.20 -0.58
N ASN A 190 -5.39 -16.60 -0.19
CA ASN A 190 -4.14 -17.33 -0.06
C ASN A 190 -3.95 -17.99 1.32
N MET A 191 -4.94 -17.86 2.20
CA MET A 191 -5.02 -18.55 3.49
C MET A 191 -6.20 -19.56 3.55
N ALA A 192 -7.02 -19.65 2.49
CA ALA A 192 -8.19 -20.51 2.40
C ALA A 192 -7.79 -22.00 2.46
N PHE A 193 -8.61 -22.83 3.12
CA PHE A 193 -8.36 -24.25 3.27
C PHE A 193 -8.93 -25.09 2.11
N SER A 194 -9.85 -24.53 1.33
CA SER A 194 -10.40 -25.16 0.12
C SER A 194 -10.52 -24.16 -1.04
N MET A 195 -10.67 -24.69 -2.25
CA MET A 195 -10.88 -23.84 -3.45
C MET A 195 -12.24 -23.13 -3.41
N GLU A 196 -13.24 -23.72 -2.76
CA GLU A 196 -14.60 -23.20 -2.60
C GLU A 196 -14.65 -22.00 -1.65
N GLU A 197 -13.70 -21.88 -0.74
CA GLU A 197 -13.61 -20.75 0.20
C GLU A 197 -13.08 -19.48 -0.45
N LYS A 198 -12.40 -19.59 -1.58
CA LYS A 198 -11.83 -18.44 -2.28
C LYS A 198 -12.90 -17.53 -2.85
N PHE A 199 -12.64 -16.23 -2.77
CA PHE A 199 -13.54 -15.19 -3.25
C PHE A 199 -13.19 -14.73 -4.66
N GLN A 200 -11.91 -14.40 -4.90
CA GLN A 200 -11.46 -13.74 -6.11
C GLN A 200 -11.23 -14.75 -7.25
N ARG A 201 -11.54 -14.30 -8.44
CA ARG A 201 -11.11 -14.96 -9.69
C ARG A 201 -9.71 -14.49 -10.08
N GLU A 202 -9.23 -14.87 -11.28
CA GLU A 202 -8.01 -14.30 -11.85
C GLU A 202 -8.07 -12.76 -11.90
N LEU A 203 -6.99 -12.10 -11.49
CA LEU A 203 -6.87 -10.64 -11.50
C LEU A 203 -6.61 -10.14 -12.94
N ASN A 204 -7.69 -9.95 -13.70
CA ASN A 204 -7.63 -9.62 -15.12
C ASN A 204 -7.45 -8.12 -15.37
N PHE A 205 -8.45 -7.30 -15.02
CA PHE A 205 -8.41 -5.86 -15.26
C PHE A 205 -8.91 -5.09 -14.06
N ALA A 206 -8.14 -4.07 -13.64
CA ALA A 206 -8.58 -3.11 -12.62
C ALA A 206 -8.57 -1.69 -13.16
N VAL A 207 -9.62 -0.94 -12.83
CA VAL A 207 -9.72 0.50 -13.01
C VAL A 207 -9.74 1.15 -11.63
N ILE A 208 -8.71 1.95 -11.31
CA ILE A 208 -8.58 2.60 -10.02
C ILE A 208 -9.10 4.04 -10.12
N ASP A 209 -10.17 4.35 -9.41
CA ASP A 209 -10.63 5.74 -9.25
C ASP A 209 -9.79 6.45 -8.19
N GLU A 210 -9.51 7.73 -8.42
CA GLU A 210 -8.58 8.51 -7.59
C GLU A 210 -7.24 7.78 -7.39
N VAL A 211 -6.65 7.33 -8.51
CA VAL A 211 -5.45 6.47 -8.55
C VAL A 211 -4.26 7.05 -7.80
N ASP A 212 -4.13 8.35 -7.71
CA ASP A 212 -3.09 9.05 -6.97
C ASP A 212 -3.26 8.92 -5.44
N SER A 213 -4.50 8.82 -4.93
CA SER A 213 -4.72 8.50 -3.53
C SER A 213 -4.28 7.08 -3.20
N ILE A 214 -4.75 6.13 -3.99
CA ILE A 214 -4.56 4.71 -3.70
C ILE A 214 -3.12 4.28 -3.94
N LEU A 215 -2.52 4.67 -5.08
CA LEU A 215 -1.19 4.19 -5.45
C LEU A 215 -0.03 5.04 -4.94
N ILE A 216 -0.29 6.25 -4.41
CA ILE A 216 0.75 7.12 -3.87
C ILE A 216 0.54 7.37 -2.37
N ASP A 217 -0.63 7.92 -1.95
CA ASP A 217 -0.83 8.31 -0.56
C ASP A 217 -0.99 7.11 0.37
N GLU A 218 -1.88 6.18 0.02
CA GLU A 218 -2.16 4.98 0.82
C GLU A 218 -1.11 3.89 0.63
N ALA A 219 -0.30 3.95 -0.43
CA ALA A 219 0.75 2.98 -0.73
C ALA A 219 2.04 3.19 0.10
N ARG A 220 1.94 3.76 1.29
CA ARG A 220 3.06 3.97 2.24
C ARG A 220 3.21 2.83 3.23
N THR A 221 2.14 2.11 3.50
CA THR A 221 2.10 1.01 4.45
C THR A 221 1.56 -0.26 3.80
N PRO A 222 2.03 -1.44 4.22
CA PRO A 222 1.49 -2.69 3.71
C PRO A 222 0.11 -2.99 4.31
N LEU A 223 -0.63 -3.85 3.63
CA LEU A 223 -1.79 -4.55 4.19
C LEU A 223 -1.27 -5.73 5.00
N ILE A 224 -1.72 -5.87 6.23
CA ILE A 224 -1.28 -6.92 7.16
C ILE A 224 -2.51 -7.60 7.74
N ILE A 225 -2.54 -8.92 7.70
CA ILE A 225 -3.42 -9.75 8.53
C ILE A 225 -2.57 -10.27 9.66
N SER A 226 -2.92 -9.93 10.90
CA SER A 226 -2.23 -10.39 12.09
C SER A 226 -3.11 -11.30 12.94
N GLY A 227 -2.49 -12.18 13.68
CA GLY A 227 -3.11 -13.06 14.66
C GLY A 227 -2.34 -13.01 15.97
N GLN A 228 -2.85 -13.65 17.00
CA GLN A 228 -2.13 -13.77 18.26
C GLN A 228 -0.91 -14.68 18.06
N ALA A 229 0.27 -14.20 18.44
CA ALA A 229 1.48 -15.01 18.52
C ALA A 229 1.44 -15.97 19.71
N GLU A 230 2.36 -16.93 19.72
CA GLU A 230 2.60 -17.73 20.90
C GLU A 230 3.01 -16.86 22.09
N ASP A 231 2.72 -17.35 23.30
CA ASP A 231 2.99 -16.61 24.54
C ASP A 231 4.49 -16.45 24.80
N SER A 232 5.04 -15.33 24.41
CA SER A 232 6.43 -14.91 24.66
C SER A 232 6.64 -14.22 26.03
N SER A 233 5.61 -14.17 26.88
CA SER A 233 5.64 -13.46 28.18
C SER A 233 6.83 -13.87 29.05
N LYS A 234 7.20 -15.16 29.05
CA LYS A 234 8.36 -15.65 29.82
C LYS A 234 9.67 -15.04 29.31
N LEU A 235 9.84 -14.92 28.00
CA LEU A 235 11.03 -14.35 27.38
C LEU A 235 11.19 -12.88 27.76
N TYR A 236 10.11 -12.08 27.67
CA TYR A 236 10.12 -10.70 28.13
C TYR A 236 10.47 -10.56 29.61
N MET A 237 9.95 -11.41 30.46
CA MET A 237 10.25 -11.41 31.89
C MET A 237 11.72 -11.75 32.17
N GLU A 238 12.32 -12.73 31.47
CA GLU A 238 13.71 -13.06 31.63
C GLU A 238 14.63 -11.94 31.13
N ILE A 239 14.38 -11.39 29.94
CA ILE A 239 15.16 -10.26 29.41
C ILE A 239 15.01 -9.04 30.31
N ASN A 240 13.83 -8.75 30.82
CA ASN A 240 13.62 -7.64 31.76
C ASN A 240 14.50 -7.70 33.02
N LYS A 241 14.88 -8.91 33.49
CA LYS A 241 15.80 -9.09 34.62
C LYS A 241 17.26 -8.81 34.23
N LEU A 242 17.62 -8.97 32.96
CA LEU A 242 18.97 -8.80 32.45
C LEU A 242 19.31 -7.32 32.19
N ILE A 243 18.38 -6.57 31.60
CA ILE A 243 18.57 -5.18 31.17
C ILE A 243 19.06 -4.23 32.26
N PRO A 244 18.61 -4.29 33.52
CA PRO A 244 19.11 -3.40 34.59
C PRO A 244 20.59 -3.60 34.95
N GLN A 245 21.20 -4.70 34.53
CA GLN A 245 22.61 -5.02 34.79
C GLN A 245 23.57 -4.35 33.79
N LEU A 246 23.01 -3.79 32.70
CA LEU A 246 23.77 -3.01 31.73
C LEU A 246 24.05 -1.60 32.25
N GLU A 247 25.28 -1.14 32.09
CA GLU A 247 25.73 0.18 32.51
C GLU A 247 25.87 1.15 31.35
N LEU A 248 25.54 2.41 31.58
CA LEU A 248 25.65 3.49 30.59
C LEU A 248 27.15 3.81 30.35
N HIS A 249 27.53 3.86 29.07
CA HIS A 249 28.83 4.35 28.62
C HIS A 249 28.73 5.86 28.40
N VAL A 250 29.65 6.62 29.02
CA VAL A 250 29.67 8.08 28.97
C VAL A 250 31.00 8.55 28.40
N GLU A 251 30.94 9.25 27.26
CA GLU A 251 32.06 9.98 26.65
C GLU A 251 31.93 11.49 26.93
N GLU A 252 33.01 12.14 27.33
CA GLU A 252 33.04 13.61 27.36
C GLU A 252 33.44 14.21 25.99
N VAL A 253 33.16 15.49 25.79
CA VAL A 253 33.23 16.25 24.53
C VAL A 253 34.59 16.24 23.80
N GLU A 254 35.64 15.67 24.39
CA GLU A 254 36.99 15.56 23.80
C GLU A 254 37.47 14.11 23.57
N GLY A 255 36.57 13.12 23.65
CA GLY A 255 36.89 11.71 23.36
C GLY A 255 37.54 10.95 24.52
N GLU A 256 37.61 11.56 25.74
CA GLU A 256 37.97 10.85 26.95
C GLU A 256 36.75 10.12 27.54
N VAL A 257 36.92 8.78 27.72
CA VAL A 257 35.89 7.94 28.35
C VAL A 257 35.87 8.21 29.85
N THR A 258 34.84 8.88 30.37
CA THR A 258 34.66 9.11 31.81
C THR A 258 34.06 7.92 32.54
N LYS A 259 33.25 7.10 31.88
CA LYS A 259 32.70 5.85 32.43
C LYS A 259 32.57 4.80 31.34
N ALA A 260 33.38 3.75 31.40
CA ALA A 260 33.21 2.59 30.55
C ALA A 260 31.90 1.86 30.90
N GLY A 261 31.06 1.60 29.91
CA GLY A 261 29.77 0.94 30.07
C GLY A 261 29.45 0.07 28.86
N HIS A 262 28.20 -0.41 28.77
CA HIS A 262 27.73 -1.40 27.84
C HIS A 262 26.88 -0.82 26.73
N TYR A 263 26.27 0.36 26.91
CA TYR A 263 25.40 1.01 25.94
C TYR A 263 25.57 2.52 25.97
N THR A 264 25.24 3.16 24.84
CA THR A 264 25.14 4.61 24.69
C THR A 264 23.70 5.02 24.48
N VAL A 265 23.33 6.24 24.90
CA VAL A 265 22.01 6.83 24.69
C VAL A 265 22.20 8.13 23.95
N ASP A 266 21.60 8.26 22.80
CA ASP A 266 21.45 9.53 22.10
C ASP A 266 20.07 10.11 22.43
N GLU A 267 20.04 11.12 23.30
CA GLU A 267 18.80 11.77 23.69
C GLU A 267 18.14 12.56 22.54
N LYS A 268 18.94 13.00 21.55
CA LYS A 268 18.45 13.78 20.42
C LYS A 268 17.72 12.91 19.39
N THR A 269 18.28 11.73 19.10
CA THR A 269 17.67 10.76 18.17
C THR A 269 16.78 9.74 18.87
N ARG A 270 16.72 9.77 20.22
CA ARG A 270 16.03 8.77 21.04
C ARG A 270 16.43 7.35 20.69
N GLN A 271 17.71 7.13 20.47
CA GLN A 271 18.27 5.82 20.18
C GLN A 271 19.14 5.32 21.33
N VAL A 272 19.11 4.01 21.53
CA VAL A 272 19.99 3.32 22.48
C VAL A 272 20.74 2.27 21.69
N GLU A 273 22.06 2.29 21.80
CA GLU A 273 22.92 1.35 21.07
C GLU A 273 23.83 0.61 22.04
N LEU A 274 23.99 -0.69 21.84
CA LEU A 274 24.99 -1.50 22.56
C LEU A 274 26.34 -1.27 21.88
N ASN A 275 27.39 -1.07 22.70
CA ASN A 275 28.75 -1.08 22.22
C ASN A 275 29.32 -2.52 22.23
N GLU A 276 30.55 -2.72 21.76
CA GLU A 276 31.17 -4.05 21.66
C GLU A 276 31.21 -4.80 23.03
N ALA A 277 31.50 -4.10 24.12
CA ALA A 277 31.45 -4.68 25.45
C ALA A 277 30.05 -5.06 25.90
N GLY A 278 29.04 -4.27 25.48
CA GLY A 278 27.63 -4.56 25.72
C GLY A 278 27.13 -5.79 24.98
N HIS A 279 27.54 -5.95 23.75
CA HIS A 279 27.20 -7.14 22.94
C HIS A 279 27.77 -8.40 23.61
N GLN A 280 29.04 -8.41 23.94
CA GLN A 280 29.68 -9.55 24.61
C GLN A 280 29.01 -9.85 25.95
N PHE A 281 28.73 -8.82 26.74
CA PHE A 281 28.10 -8.97 28.04
C PHE A 281 26.70 -9.58 27.95
N ILE A 282 25.87 -9.14 26.99
CA ILE A 282 24.51 -9.65 26.83
C ILE A 282 24.50 -11.07 26.25
N GLU A 283 25.40 -11.41 25.32
CA GLU A 283 25.58 -12.78 24.81
C GLU A 283 25.96 -13.74 25.91
N ASP A 284 26.93 -13.38 26.78
CA ASP A 284 27.35 -14.17 27.95
C ASP A 284 26.17 -14.38 28.93
N MET A 285 25.35 -13.37 29.15
CA MET A 285 24.20 -13.46 30.04
C MET A 285 23.08 -14.33 29.47
N LEU A 286 22.76 -14.18 28.22
CA LEU A 286 21.76 -14.99 27.53
C LEU A 286 22.16 -16.46 27.48
N THR A 287 23.44 -16.74 27.26
CA THR A 287 24.00 -18.09 27.32
C THR A 287 23.85 -18.71 28.71
N ARG A 288 24.12 -17.92 29.76
CA ARG A 288 24.01 -18.41 31.17
C ARG A 288 22.58 -18.76 31.55
N VAL A 289 21.56 -18.04 31.02
CA VAL A 289 20.14 -18.33 31.25
C VAL A 289 19.56 -19.34 30.25
N GLY A 290 20.37 -19.85 29.30
CA GLY A 290 19.98 -20.85 28.33
C GLY A 290 19.08 -20.34 27.19
N LEU A 291 19.05 -19.03 26.94
CA LEU A 291 18.31 -18.41 25.84
C LEU A 291 19.15 -18.30 24.55
N LEU A 292 20.48 -18.44 24.66
CA LEU A 292 21.41 -18.48 23.54
C LEU A 292 22.31 -19.70 23.69
N ALA A 293 22.58 -20.45 22.61
CA ALA A 293 23.44 -21.60 22.67
C ALA A 293 24.92 -21.16 22.77
N GLU A 294 25.75 -21.99 23.38
CA GLU A 294 27.17 -21.70 23.58
C GLU A 294 27.89 -21.59 22.22
N GLY A 295 28.55 -20.46 21.99
CA GLY A 295 29.24 -20.18 20.72
C GLY A 295 28.38 -19.60 19.61
N GLU A 296 27.09 -19.41 19.80
CA GLU A 296 26.21 -18.70 18.86
C GLU A 296 26.25 -17.18 19.10
N SER A 297 26.10 -16.44 17.99
CA SER A 297 26.00 -14.98 18.08
C SER A 297 24.54 -14.53 18.04
N LEU A 298 24.23 -13.47 18.77
CA LEU A 298 22.94 -12.76 18.75
C LEU A 298 22.59 -12.24 17.35
N TYR A 299 23.60 -12.04 16.49
CA TYR A 299 23.45 -11.53 15.12
C TYR A 299 23.25 -12.64 14.09
N SER A 300 23.18 -13.90 14.49
CA SER A 300 22.78 -14.99 13.59
C SER A 300 21.33 -14.81 13.17
N ALA A 301 20.98 -15.21 11.95
CA ALA A 301 19.65 -15.00 11.39
C ALA A 301 18.51 -15.57 12.27
N HIS A 302 18.74 -16.73 12.88
CA HIS A 302 17.78 -17.38 13.78
C HIS A 302 17.68 -16.75 15.18
N ASN A 303 18.64 -15.91 15.59
CA ASN A 303 18.65 -15.21 16.88
C ASN A 303 18.18 -13.75 16.78
N LEU A 304 17.80 -13.27 15.61
CA LEU A 304 17.36 -11.90 15.40
C LEU A 304 16.12 -11.52 16.22
N GLY A 305 15.22 -12.48 16.46
CA GLY A 305 14.08 -12.28 17.35
C GLY A 305 14.53 -11.96 18.78
N LEU A 306 15.50 -12.71 19.29
CA LEU A 306 16.08 -12.50 20.62
C LEU A 306 16.78 -11.12 20.72
N LEU A 307 17.51 -10.72 19.68
CA LEU A 307 18.12 -9.40 19.58
C LEU A 307 17.07 -8.29 19.66
N THR A 308 15.95 -8.43 18.92
CA THR A 308 14.85 -7.46 18.96
C THR A 308 14.26 -7.31 20.35
N HIS A 309 14.05 -8.42 21.08
CA HIS A 309 13.56 -8.38 22.44
C HIS A 309 14.56 -7.70 23.42
N VAL A 310 15.85 -7.90 23.23
CA VAL A 310 16.89 -7.22 24.02
C VAL A 310 16.84 -5.71 23.79
N TYR A 311 16.77 -5.26 22.55
CA TYR A 311 16.66 -3.84 22.23
C TYR A 311 15.31 -3.23 22.69
N ALA A 312 14.22 -3.95 22.58
CA ALA A 312 12.92 -3.53 23.12
C ALA A 312 12.99 -3.33 24.65
N GLY A 313 13.61 -4.27 25.37
CA GLY A 313 13.85 -4.16 26.79
C GLY A 313 14.75 -2.97 27.16
N LEU A 314 15.83 -2.77 26.43
CA LEU A 314 16.77 -1.67 26.64
C LEU A 314 16.08 -0.31 26.39
N ARG A 315 15.35 -0.15 25.31
CA ARG A 315 14.53 1.05 25.00
C ARG A 315 13.49 1.30 26.08
N ALA A 316 12.74 0.27 26.50
CA ALA A 316 11.73 0.37 27.54
C ALA A 316 12.27 0.90 28.86
N HIS A 317 13.49 0.46 29.24
CA HIS A 317 14.13 0.87 30.51
C HIS A 317 14.79 2.24 30.44
N LYS A 318 15.31 2.65 29.28
CA LYS A 318 16.19 3.82 29.16
C LYS A 318 15.55 5.02 28.48
N LEU A 319 14.57 4.82 27.62
CA LEU A 319 13.90 5.89 26.86
C LEU A 319 12.46 6.13 27.28
N PHE A 320 11.80 5.15 27.90
CA PHE A 320 10.39 5.26 28.28
C PHE A 320 10.25 5.36 29.80
N ASN A 321 9.79 6.50 30.30
CA ASN A 321 9.65 6.81 31.71
C ASN A 321 8.18 6.90 32.08
N ARG A 322 7.82 6.26 33.18
CA ARG A 322 6.47 6.33 33.74
C ARG A 322 6.08 7.78 34.05
N ASN A 323 4.85 8.15 33.73
CA ASN A 323 4.26 9.49 33.85
C ASN A 323 4.86 10.55 32.91
N ILE A 324 5.66 10.15 31.93
CA ILE A 324 6.16 11.03 30.87
C ILE A 324 5.67 10.47 29.53
N GLU A 325 6.23 9.35 29.05
CA GLU A 325 5.86 8.73 27.79
C GLU A 325 4.64 7.80 27.91
N TYR A 326 4.36 7.29 29.11
CA TYR A 326 3.20 6.44 29.39
C TYR A 326 2.74 6.55 30.84
N ILE A 327 1.49 6.16 31.10
CA ILE A 327 0.94 5.96 32.44
C ILE A 327 0.47 4.52 32.59
N VAL A 328 0.36 4.06 33.84
CA VAL A 328 -0.29 2.78 34.14
C VAL A 328 -1.68 3.08 34.70
N GLN A 329 -2.71 2.65 33.97
CA GLN A 329 -4.11 2.83 34.33
C GLN A 329 -4.85 1.50 34.17
N ASP A 330 -5.63 1.10 35.17
CA ASP A 330 -6.42 -0.14 35.19
C ASP A 330 -5.61 -1.42 34.87
N GLY A 331 -4.34 -1.46 35.27
CA GLY A 331 -3.43 -2.58 35.02
C GLY A 331 -2.91 -2.65 33.59
N GLN A 332 -3.04 -1.60 32.82
CA GLN A 332 -2.56 -1.51 31.45
C GLN A 332 -1.64 -0.29 31.24
N VAL A 333 -0.72 -0.42 30.28
CA VAL A 333 0.10 0.69 29.83
C VAL A 333 -0.71 1.53 28.85
N VAL A 334 -0.86 2.82 29.14
CA VAL A 334 -1.52 3.80 28.28
C VAL A 334 -0.50 4.85 27.88
N LEU A 335 -0.30 5.03 26.59
CA LEU A 335 0.65 5.99 26.07
C LEU A 335 0.19 7.43 26.28
N VAL A 336 1.13 8.35 26.47
CA VAL A 336 0.92 9.79 26.55
C VAL A 336 1.52 10.43 25.31
N ASP A 337 0.73 11.25 24.64
CA ASP A 337 1.19 12.06 23.52
C ASP A 337 2.11 13.18 24.04
N GLU A 338 3.34 13.21 23.57
CA GLU A 338 4.38 14.15 24.00
C GLU A 338 4.00 15.62 23.73
N HIS A 339 3.29 15.88 22.64
CA HIS A 339 2.96 17.25 22.24
C HIS A 339 1.73 17.79 22.96
N THR A 340 0.74 16.94 23.22
CA THR A 340 -0.52 17.37 23.81
C THR A 340 -0.66 17.00 25.29
N GLY A 341 0.18 16.09 25.81
CA GLY A 341 0.07 15.53 27.16
C GLY A 341 -1.18 14.68 27.36
N ARG A 342 -1.91 14.33 26.30
CA ARG A 342 -3.13 13.54 26.37
C ARG A 342 -2.83 12.04 26.34
N THR A 343 -3.62 11.28 27.07
CA THR A 343 -3.55 9.82 27.00
C THR A 343 -4.13 9.30 25.69
N MET A 344 -3.52 8.26 25.15
CA MET A 344 -3.92 7.59 23.91
C MET A 344 -4.36 6.16 24.22
N PRO A 345 -5.60 5.93 24.72
CA PRO A 345 -6.08 4.59 25.03
C PRO A 345 -6.22 3.74 23.76
N GLY A 346 -5.82 2.48 23.83
CA GLY A 346 -5.89 1.53 22.73
C GLY A 346 -4.71 1.56 21.75
N ARG A 347 -3.87 2.59 21.78
CA ARG A 347 -2.64 2.63 20.97
C ARG A 347 -1.55 1.80 21.66
N ARG A 348 -0.88 0.94 20.90
CA ARG A 348 0.24 0.12 21.38
C ARG A 348 1.52 0.45 20.57
N LEU A 349 2.67 0.30 21.23
CA LEU A 349 3.97 0.41 20.57
C LEU A 349 4.30 -0.90 19.85
N SER A 350 4.96 -0.82 18.71
CA SER A 350 5.39 -1.94 17.89
C SER A 350 6.71 -2.55 18.40
N GLU A 351 7.16 -3.60 17.74
CA GLU A 351 8.48 -4.24 17.93
C GLU A 351 8.71 -4.77 19.35
N GLY A 352 7.67 -5.28 20.00
CA GLY A 352 7.79 -5.81 21.37
C GLY A 352 8.02 -4.75 22.45
N LEU A 353 8.09 -3.47 22.08
CA LEU A 353 8.40 -2.40 23.04
C LEU A 353 7.27 -2.20 24.07
N HIS A 354 5.99 -2.34 23.65
CA HIS A 354 4.87 -2.26 24.58
C HIS A 354 4.91 -3.37 25.61
N GLN A 355 5.18 -4.61 25.17
CA GLN A 355 5.34 -5.79 26.02
C GLN A 355 6.56 -5.65 26.96
N ALA A 356 7.64 -5.07 26.47
CA ALA A 356 8.82 -4.77 27.28
C ALA A 356 8.51 -3.74 28.37
N ILE A 357 7.64 -2.75 28.11
CA ILE A 357 7.17 -1.80 29.13
C ILE A 357 6.22 -2.50 30.10
N GLU A 358 5.31 -3.37 29.64
CA GLU A 358 4.44 -4.19 30.51
C GLU A 358 5.29 -5.06 31.43
N ALA A 359 6.35 -5.70 30.91
CA ALA A 359 7.31 -6.48 31.71
C ALA A 359 8.05 -5.61 32.73
N LYS A 360 8.51 -4.42 32.33
CA LYS A 360 9.18 -3.45 33.21
C LYS A 360 8.30 -3.04 34.39
N GLU A 361 7.01 -2.80 34.14
CA GLU A 361 6.04 -2.39 35.18
C GLU A 361 5.45 -3.59 35.94
N GLY A 362 5.82 -4.83 35.58
CA GLY A 362 5.30 -6.04 36.23
C GLY A 362 3.82 -6.29 35.99
N LEU A 363 3.31 -5.83 34.87
CA LEU A 363 1.93 -6.01 34.43
C LEU A 363 1.73 -7.34 33.70
N ASN A 364 0.49 -7.69 33.44
CA ASN A 364 0.18 -8.82 32.58
C ASN A 364 0.61 -8.50 31.15
N ILE A 365 1.59 -9.24 30.63
CA ILE A 365 2.13 -9.05 29.27
C ILE A 365 1.10 -9.62 28.29
N GLN A 366 0.58 -8.76 27.41
CA GLN A 366 -0.33 -9.19 26.39
C GLN A 366 0.42 -9.85 25.23
N ALA A 367 -0.17 -10.88 24.62
CA ALA A 367 0.40 -11.58 23.49
C ALA A 367 0.77 -10.58 22.35
N GLU A 368 1.87 -10.84 21.68
CA GLU A 368 2.23 -10.14 20.45
C GLU A 368 1.27 -10.50 19.34
N SER A 369 1.13 -9.60 18.37
CA SER A 369 0.50 -9.92 17.12
C SER A 369 1.54 -10.46 16.15
N GLN A 370 1.34 -11.66 15.63
CA GLN A 370 2.17 -12.24 14.58
C GLN A 370 1.55 -11.95 13.22
N THR A 371 2.36 -11.53 12.24
CA THR A 371 1.92 -11.36 10.87
C THR A 371 1.59 -12.72 10.25
N LEU A 372 0.32 -12.95 9.91
CA LEU A 372 -0.14 -14.14 9.22
C LEU A 372 0.03 -14.03 7.70
N ALA A 373 -0.29 -12.87 7.14
CA ALA A 373 -0.13 -12.55 5.74
C ALA A 373 0.06 -11.04 5.56
N SER A 374 0.86 -10.64 4.60
CA SER A 374 1.07 -9.24 4.26
C SER A 374 1.29 -9.04 2.77
N THR A 375 0.92 -7.87 2.26
CA THR A 375 1.27 -7.43 0.91
C THR A 375 1.25 -5.92 0.83
N THR A 376 2.00 -5.34 -0.10
CA THR A 376 1.89 -3.90 -0.39
C THR A 376 0.88 -3.65 -1.51
N PHE A 377 0.27 -2.46 -1.55
CA PHE A 377 -0.59 -2.10 -2.69
C PHE A 377 0.16 -2.15 -4.00
N GLN A 378 1.44 -1.74 -4.00
CA GLN A 378 2.28 -1.80 -5.18
C GLN A 378 2.35 -3.22 -5.75
N ASN A 379 2.64 -4.19 -4.90
CA ASN A 379 2.76 -5.58 -5.31
C ASN A 379 1.41 -6.22 -5.62
N TYR A 380 0.36 -5.88 -4.88
CA TYR A 380 -0.99 -6.36 -5.17
C TYR A 380 -1.48 -5.90 -6.56
N PHE A 381 -1.44 -4.58 -6.84
CA PHE A 381 -1.94 -4.07 -8.13
C PHE A 381 -1.09 -4.48 -9.34
N ARG A 382 0.18 -4.84 -9.13
CA ARG A 382 1.03 -5.45 -10.18
C ARG A 382 0.61 -6.87 -10.57
N LEU A 383 -0.25 -7.53 -9.80
CA LEU A 383 -0.77 -8.86 -10.14
C LEU A 383 -1.81 -8.82 -11.26
N TYR A 384 -2.48 -7.68 -11.46
CA TYR A 384 -3.45 -7.56 -12.54
C TYR A 384 -2.79 -7.65 -13.91
N THR A 385 -3.39 -8.43 -14.80
CA THR A 385 -2.95 -8.52 -16.20
C THR A 385 -2.98 -7.17 -16.89
N LYS A 386 -3.98 -6.34 -16.57
CA LYS A 386 -4.12 -4.97 -17.04
C LYS A 386 -4.53 -4.06 -15.88
N LEU A 387 -3.81 -2.97 -15.70
CA LEU A 387 -4.08 -1.96 -14.70
C LEU A 387 -4.30 -0.61 -15.37
N SER A 388 -5.27 0.14 -14.91
CA SER A 388 -5.50 1.52 -15.33
C SER A 388 -6.03 2.35 -14.17
N GLY A 389 -6.06 3.65 -14.33
CA GLY A 389 -6.59 4.51 -13.30
C GLY A 389 -7.04 5.86 -13.83
N MET A 390 -7.74 6.61 -13.00
CA MET A 390 -8.20 7.96 -13.30
C MET A 390 -8.08 8.86 -12.09
N THR A 391 -7.72 10.11 -12.32
CA THR A 391 -7.67 11.17 -11.29
C THR A 391 -7.65 12.53 -11.96
N GLY A 392 -7.78 13.60 -11.18
CA GLY A 392 -7.61 14.98 -11.65
C GLY A 392 -6.16 15.48 -11.60
N THR A 393 -5.22 14.72 -11.06
CA THR A 393 -3.90 15.22 -10.63
C THR A 393 -2.79 14.17 -10.68
N ALA A 394 -2.58 13.51 -11.82
CA ALA A 394 -1.54 12.47 -11.95
C ALA A 394 -0.20 12.99 -12.54
N ASP A 395 -0.22 14.03 -13.37
CA ASP A 395 0.97 14.50 -14.13
C ASP A 395 2.13 14.88 -13.21
N THR A 396 1.84 15.39 -12.01
CA THR A 396 2.89 15.73 -11.02
C THR A 396 3.69 14.51 -10.57
N GLU A 397 3.07 13.34 -10.52
CA GLU A 397 3.64 12.06 -10.08
C GLU A 397 3.83 11.05 -11.24
N ALA A 398 3.76 11.52 -12.49
CA ALA A 398 3.86 10.65 -13.69
C ALA A 398 5.12 9.78 -13.70
N PHE A 399 6.22 10.30 -13.15
CA PHE A 399 7.48 9.56 -13.04
C PHE A 399 7.34 8.36 -12.09
N GLU A 400 6.71 8.54 -10.93
CA GLU A 400 6.50 7.49 -9.95
C GLU A 400 5.54 6.42 -10.47
N PHE A 401 4.42 6.81 -11.09
CA PHE A 401 3.50 5.87 -11.74
C PHE A 401 4.18 5.00 -12.79
N HIS A 402 5.03 5.60 -13.59
CA HIS A 402 5.77 4.85 -14.60
C HIS A 402 6.81 3.92 -13.97
N GLN A 403 7.58 4.40 -12.99
CA GLN A 403 8.69 3.64 -12.41
C GLN A 403 8.20 2.48 -11.55
N ILE A 404 7.15 2.67 -10.77
CA ILE A 404 6.64 1.67 -9.82
C ILE A 404 5.64 0.73 -10.48
N TYR A 405 4.68 1.26 -11.25
CA TYR A 405 3.55 0.49 -11.78
C TYR A 405 3.59 0.28 -13.29
N GLY A 406 4.54 0.88 -14.00
CA GLY A 406 4.59 0.85 -15.45
C GLY A 406 3.48 1.65 -16.14
N LEU A 407 2.74 2.48 -15.39
CA LEU A 407 1.60 3.24 -15.89
C LEU A 407 2.03 4.57 -16.52
N GLU A 408 1.60 4.81 -17.75
CA GLU A 408 1.75 6.11 -18.41
C GLU A 408 0.57 7.02 -18.05
N VAL A 409 0.86 8.30 -17.76
CA VAL A 409 -0.17 9.32 -17.52
C VAL A 409 -0.52 10.01 -18.83
N MET A 410 -1.82 10.06 -19.14
CA MET A 410 -2.36 10.80 -20.26
C MET A 410 -3.24 11.94 -19.79
N VAL A 411 -2.79 13.16 -20.02
CA VAL A 411 -3.56 14.38 -19.70
C VAL A 411 -4.58 14.64 -20.80
N ILE A 412 -5.86 14.53 -20.45
CA ILE A 412 -6.98 14.68 -21.37
C ILE A 412 -7.47 16.13 -21.33
N PRO A 413 -7.65 16.77 -22.48
CA PRO A 413 -8.16 18.14 -22.51
C PRO A 413 -9.58 18.22 -21.92
N PRO A 414 -9.91 19.27 -21.19
CA PRO A 414 -11.26 19.44 -20.64
C PRO A 414 -12.29 19.65 -21.76
N ASN A 415 -13.54 19.27 -21.50
CA ASN A 415 -14.66 19.44 -22.45
C ASN A 415 -14.91 20.92 -22.77
N LYS A 416 -14.84 21.78 -21.75
CA LYS A 416 -14.93 23.23 -21.89
C LYS A 416 -13.66 23.92 -21.37
N PRO A 417 -13.26 25.07 -21.95
CA PRO A 417 -12.12 25.84 -21.48
C PRO A 417 -12.25 26.22 -19.99
N LEU A 418 -11.17 26.20 -19.25
CA LEU A 418 -11.13 26.58 -17.84
C LEU A 418 -11.38 28.07 -17.68
N ALA A 419 -12.42 28.45 -16.94
CA ALA A 419 -12.74 29.84 -16.59
C ALA A 419 -12.24 30.26 -15.19
N ARG A 420 -11.78 29.31 -14.36
CA ARG A 420 -11.26 29.57 -13.02
C ARG A 420 -10.00 30.43 -13.06
N LYS A 421 -9.95 31.40 -12.12
CA LYS A 421 -8.79 32.27 -11.90
C LYS A 421 -7.99 31.78 -10.69
N ASP A 422 -6.77 31.30 -10.93
CA ASP A 422 -5.84 30.94 -9.84
C ASP A 422 -4.93 32.14 -9.56
N PHE A 423 -5.10 32.75 -8.37
CA PHE A 423 -4.32 33.91 -7.93
C PHE A 423 -2.96 33.45 -7.36
N ASN A 424 -1.98 34.37 -7.31
CA ASN A 424 -0.72 34.12 -6.64
C ASN A 424 -0.93 33.96 -5.13
N ASP A 425 0.04 33.29 -4.49
CA ASP A 425 0.03 33.09 -3.04
C ASP A 425 0.28 34.45 -2.33
N LEU A 426 -0.41 34.63 -1.20
CA LEU A 426 -0.16 35.71 -0.27
C LEU A 426 0.65 35.20 0.91
N VAL A 427 1.84 35.72 1.14
CA VAL A 427 2.74 35.27 2.21
C VAL A 427 2.86 36.35 3.28
N PHE A 428 2.48 36.02 4.51
CA PHE A 428 2.51 36.86 5.70
C PHE A 428 3.68 36.49 6.61
N LEU A 429 4.06 37.41 7.52
CA LEU A 429 5.12 37.12 8.50
C LEU A 429 4.66 36.15 9.58
N THR A 430 3.42 36.34 10.06
CA THR A 430 2.85 35.54 11.15
C THR A 430 1.58 34.82 10.76
N ALA A 431 1.22 33.76 11.52
CA ALA A 431 -0.03 33.04 11.34
C ALA A 431 -1.26 33.92 11.66
N GLU A 432 -1.14 34.82 12.67
CA GLU A 432 -2.25 35.73 13.05
C GLU A 432 -2.63 36.65 11.91
N GLU A 433 -1.65 37.29 11.25
CA GLU A 433 -1.87 38.15 10.09
C GLU A 433 -2.53 37.38 8.93
N LYS A 434 -2.06 36.16 8.66
CA LYS A 434 -2.64 35.25 7.66
C LYS A 434 -4.11 34.99 7.93
N TYR A 435 -4.46 34.59 9.16
CA TYR A 435 -5.85 34.27 9.52
C TYR A 435 -6.76 35.50 9.48
N ALA A 436 -6.26 36.66 9.91
CA ALA A 436 -6.99 37.92 9.78
C ALA A 436 -7.33 38.27 8.33
N ALA A 437 -6.37 38.05 7.42
CA ALA A 437 -6.57 38.27 5.98
C ALA A 437 -7.56 37.29 5.37
N ILE A 438 -7.53 36.03 5.79
CA ILE A 438 -8.50 34.99 5.35
C ILE A 438 -9.91 35.40 5.79
N VAL A 439 -10.11 35.77 7.05
CA VAL A 439 -11.43 36.19 7.55
C VAL A 439 -11.95 37.43 6.81
N ALA A 440 -11.07 38.37 6.46
CA ALA A 440 -11.45 39.56 5.68
C ALA A 440 -11.93 39.16 4.26
N ASP A 441 -11.21 38.27 3.55
CA ASP A 441 -11.60 37.79 2.22
C ASP A 441 -12.91 36.97 2.26
N ILE A 442 -13.09 36.17 3.29
CA ILE A 442 -14.37 35.43 3.52
C ILE A 442 -15.53 36.42 3.63
N LYS A 443 -15.40 37.46 4.45
CA LYS A 443 -16.45 38.47 4.63
C LYS A 443 -16.80 39.16 3.32
N GLU A 444 -15.78 39.56 2.56
CA GLU A 444 -15.98 40.22 1.25
C GLU A 444 -16.70 39.29 0.27
N SER A 445 -16.29 38.02 0.20
CA SER A 445 -16.87 37.04 -0.72
C SER A 445 -18.29 36.68 -0.34
N MET A 446 -18.60 36.47 0.93
CA MET A 446 -19.95 36.21 1.41
C MET A 446 -20.88 37.41 1.17
N ALA A 447 -20.41 38.64 1.39
CA ALA A 447 -21.19 39.87 1.09
C ALA A 447 -21.51 39.98 -0.41
N ALA A 448 -20.64 39.47 -1.29
CA ALA A 448 -20.90 39.37 -2.72
C ALA A 448 -21.83 38.20 -3.12
N GLY A 449 -22.29 37.41 -2.15
CA GLY A 449 -23.14 36.22 -2.40
C GLY A 449 -22.38 35.03 -2.97
N ARG A 450 -21.02 35.01 -2.91
CA ARG A 450 -20.20 33.89 -3.37
C ARG A 450 -20.15 32.78 -2.33
N PRO A 451 -20.26 31.49 -2.71
CA PRO A 451 -19.89 30.39 -1.83
C PRO A 451 -18.38 30.34 -1.65
N VAL A 452 -17.94 30.05 -0.43
CA VAL A 452 -16.52 29.97 -0.05
C VAL A 452 -16.20 28.60 0.52
N LEU A 453 -15.14 27.98 0.00
CA LEU A 453 -14.55 26.75 0.55
C LEU A 453 -13.17 27.08 1.11
N VAL A 454 -13.00 26.89 2.42
CA VAL A 454 -11.69 27.05 3.08
C VAL A 454 -11.05 25.66 3.24
N GLY A 455 -9.94 25.43 2.57
CA GLY A 455 -9.13 24.21 2.70
C GLY A 455 -8.06 24.37 3.77
N THR A 456 -7.98 23.40 4.68
CA THR A 456 -6.96 23.34 5.75
C THR A 456 -6.20 22.02 5.66
N ALA A 457 -4.92 21.98 6.09
CA ALA A 457 -4.12 20.77 6.02
C ALA A 457 -4.42 19.81 7.18
N THR A 458 -4.72 20.33 8.37
CA THR A 458 -4.95 19.53 9.58
C THR A 458 -6.32 19.79 10.20
N ILE A 459 -6.76 18.86 11.05
CA ILE A 459 -7.99 19.02 11.85
C ILE A 459 -7.85 20.21 12.80
N GLU A 460 -6.68 20.38 13.42
CA GLU A 460 -6.41 21.48 14.35
C GLU A 460 -6.55 22.85 13.67
N THR A 461 -5.99 23.01 12.49
CA THR A 461 -6.13 24.23 11.69
C THR A 461 -7.60 24.49 11.34
N SER A 462 -8.38 23.45 11.06
CA SER A 462 -9.80 23.57 10.76
C SER A 462 -10.61 24.03 11.99
N GLU A 463 -10.32 23.48 13.17
CA GLU A 463 -10.93 23.86 14.44
C GLU A 463 -10.53 25.29 14.86
N HIS A 464 -9.27 25.65 14.68
CA HIS A 464 -8.79 27.00 14.94
C HIS A 464 -9.51 28.04 14.06
N MET A 465 -9.61 27.76 12.76
CA MET A 465 -10.34 28.63 11.81
C MET A 465 -11.82 28.74 12.20
N SER A 466 -12.43 27.61 12.55
CA SER A 466 -13.82 27.60 13.02
C SER A 466 -14.03 28.46 14.27
N ALA A 467 -13.13 28.37 15.26
CA ALA A 467 -13.19 29.18 16.46
C ALA A 467 -13.06 30.70 16.15
N LEU A 468 -12.19 31.08 15.22
CA LEU A 468 -12.08 32.48 14.77
C LEU A 468 -13.37 32.96 14.09
N LEU A 469 -13.98 32.17 13.23
CA LEU A 469 -15.22 32.53 12.55
C LEU A 469 -16.41 32.64 13.50
N VAL A 470 -16.49 31.77 14.51
CA VAL A 470 -17.50 31.88 15.59
C VAL A 470 -17.34 33.17 16.35
N LYS A 471 -16.09 33.56 16.69
CA LYS A 471 -15.81 34.85 17.38
C LYS A 471 -16.24 36.05 16.54
N GLU A 472 -16.14 35.97 15.22
CA GLU A 472 -16.56 36.99 14.27
C GLU A 472 -18.07 36.93 13.91
N GLY A 473 -18.80 35.97 14.47
CA GLY A 473 -20.22 35.78 14.22
C GLY A 473 -20.58 35.30 12.81
N ILE A 474 -19.67 34.58 12.14
CA ILE A 474 -19.84 34.08 10.77
C ILE A 474 -20.35 32.65 10.83
N GLU A 475 -21.53 32.40 10.29
CA GLU A 475 -22.11 31.08 10.17
C GLU A 475 -21.34 30.25 9.14
N HIS A 476 -20.93 29.02 9.50
CA HIS A 476 -20.18 28.12 8.66
C HIS A 476 -20.41 26.66 9.00
N LYS A 477 -20.02 25.77 8.09
CA LYS A 477 -20.01 24.32 8.30
C LYS A 477 -18.58 23.81 8.28
N VAL A 478 -18.27 22.82 9.15
CA VAL A 478 -16.95 22.19 9.23
C VAL A 478 -17.05 20.75 8.74
N LEU A 479 -16.15 20.39 7.85
CA LEU A 479 -16.03 19.08 7.27
C LEU A 479 -14.62 18.52 7.59
N ASN A 480 -14.52 17.62 8.54
CA ASN A 480 -13.30 16.95 8.94
C ASN A 480 -13.59 15.50 9.32
N ALA A 481 -12.56 14.71 9.60
CA ALA A 481 -12.66 13.30 9.91
C ALA A 481 -13.59 12.93 11.09
N LYS A 482 -13.96 13.91 11.93
CA LYS A 482 -14.90 13.70 13.04
C LYS A 482 -16.38 13.64 12.60
N PHE A 483 -16.70 14.05 11.35
CA PHE A 483 -18.08 14.22 10.87
C PHE A 483 -18.37 13.48 9.56
N HIS A 484 -17.77 12.31 9.36
CA HIS A 484 -17.92 11.52 8.13
C HIS A 484 -19.37 11.24 7.70
N GLU A 485 -20.24 10.95 8.65
CA GLU A 485 -21.65 10.58 8.35
C GLU A 485 -22.43 11.73 7.70
N LYS A 486 -22.05 12.99 7.96
CA LYS A 486 -22.72 14.19 7.42
C LYS A 486 -22.00 14.82 6.23
N GLU A 487 -20.94 14.20 5.78
CA GLU A 487 -20.07 14.75 4.74
C GLU A 487 -20.84 15.05 3.44
N ALA A 488 -21.60 14.08 2.95
CA ALA A 488 -22.38 14.23 1.72
C ALA A 488 -23.43 15.34 1.82
N GLU A 489 -24.08 15.49 2.96
CA GLU A 489 -25.08 16.53 3.22
C GLU A 489 -24.44 17.93 3.25
N ILE A 490 -23.30 18.07 3.93
CA ILE A 490 -22.58 19.35 4.02
C ILE A 490 -22.10 19.79 2.64
N ILE A 491 -21.52 18.87 1.85
CA ILE A 491 -21.03 19.17 0.51
C ILE A 491 -22.17 19.51 -0.44
N ALA A 492 -23.30 18.84 -0.34
CA ALA A 492 -24.49 19.14 -1.13
C ALA A 492 -24.95 20.61 -1.00
N GLN A 493 -24.71 21.22 0.15
CA GLN A 493 -25.08 22.62 0.43
C GLN A 493 -23.93 23.62 0.23
N ALA A 494 -22.67 23.17 0.11
CA ALA A 494 -21.49 24.03 0.03
C ALA A 494 -21.47 24.99 -1.16
N GLY A 495 -22.24 24.71 -2.23
CA GLY A 495 -22.36 25.54 -3.40
C GLY A 495 -23.48 26.59 -3.34
N ARG A 496 -24.25 26.71 -2.25
CA ARG A 496 -25.32 27.72 -2.12
C ARG A 496 -24.76 29.13 -2.03
N PRO A 497 -25.52 30.16 -2.49
CA PRO A 497 -25.09 31.55 -2.39
C PRO A 497 -24.72 31.92 -0.96
N GLY A 498 -23.52 32.47 -0.75
CA GLY A 498 -23.01 32.90 0.54
C GLY A 498 -22.68 31.77 1.55
N ALA A 499 -22.70 30.50 1.13
CA ALA A 499 -22.34 29.39 2.00
C ALA A 499 -20.83 29.40 2.28
N LEU A 500 -20.47 29.12 3.53
CA LEU A 500 -19.09 28.97 3.99
C LEU A 500 -18.86 27.55 4.51
N THR A 501 -17.91 26.85 3.93
CA THR A 501 -17.52 25.51 4.35
C THR A 501 -16.02 25.45 4.61
N ILE A 502 -15.61 24.94 5.77
CA ILE A 502 -14.22 24.62 6.08
C ILE A 502 -14.06 23.12 5.85
N ALA A 503 -13.07 22.71 5.08
CA ALA A 503 -12.80 21.30 4.80
C ALA A 503 -11.33 20.99 5.02
N THR A 504 -11.04 19.89 5.71
CA THR A 504 -9.70 19.30 5.70
C THR A 504 -9.43 18.63 4.37
N ASN A 505 -8.15 18.42 4.06
CA ASN A 505 -7.66 17.97 2.76
C ASN A 505 -8.39 16.76 2.15
N MET A 506 -8.68 15.74 2.95
CA MET A 506 -9.32 14.49 2.47
C MET A 506 -10.85 14.58 2.44
N ALA A 507 -11.43 15.52 3.17
CA ALA A 507 -12.88 15.62 3.31
C ALA A 507 -13.54 16.11 1.99
N GLY A 508 -14.60 15.45 1.60
CA GLY A 508 -15.34 15.74 0.36
C GLY A 508 -14.71 15.18 -0.93
N ARG A 509 -13.70 14.34 -0.85
CA ARG A 509 -13.10 13.71 -2.02
C ARG A 509 -14.11 12.77 -2.70
N GLY A 510 -14.10 12.72 -4.04
CA GLY A 510 -15.07 11.93 -4.79
C GLY A 510 -16.49 12.49 -4.83
N THR A 511 -16.76 13.61 -4.15
CA THR A 511 -18.07 14.27 -4.19
C THR A 511 -17.99 15.64 -4.87
N ASP A 512 -19.06 16.01 -5.56
CA ASP A 512 -19.14 17.22 -6.37
C ASP A 512 -19.81 18.37 -5.61
N ILE A 513 -19.26 19.60 -5.70
CA ILE A 513 -19.90 20.81 -5.19
C ILE A 513 -20.69 21.43 -6.36
N LEU A 514 -22.00 21.27 -6.35
CA LEU A 514 -22.87 21.87 -7.34
C LEU A 514 -23.16 23.32 -6.98
N LEU A 515 -22.89 24.24 -7.91
CA LEU A 515 -23.21 25.66 -7.73
C LEU A 515 -24.72 25.85 -7.60
N GLY A 516 -25.15 26.59 -6.58
CA GLY A 516 -26.56 26.74 -6.22
C GLY A 516 -27.09 25.69 -5.23
N GLY A 517 -26.24 24.72 -4.83
CA GLY A 517 -26.61 23.56 -3.99
C GLY A 517 -27.08 22.36 -4.82
N ASN A 518 -27.19 21.20 -4.19
CA ASN A 518 -27.65 19.98 -4.87
C ASN A 518 -29.17 19.83 -4.74
N TRP A 519 -29.88 20.09 -5.84
CA TRP A 519 -31.32 19.98 -5.90
C TRP A 519 -31.85 18.53 -5.78
N GLU A 520 -31.06 17.54 -6.17
CA GLU A 520 -31.44 16.12 -6.08
C GLU A 520 -31.52 15.67 -4.61
N VAL A 521 -30.59 16.15 -3.77
CA VAL A 521 -30.62 15.91 -2.33
C VAL A 521 -31.81 16.62 -1.68
N GLU A 522 -32.17 17.82 -2.16
CA GLU A 522 -33.38 18.53 -1.71
C GLU A 522 -34.65 17.74 -2.07
N VAL A 523 -34.72 17.13 -3.26
CA VAL A 523 -35.83 16.26 -3.66
C VAL A 523 -35.86 14.98 -2.82
N ALA A 524 -34.70 14.35 -2.61
CA ALA A 524 -34.61 13.10 -1.84
C ALA A 524 -34.96 13.26 -0.36
N SER A 525 -34.91 14.49 0.18
CA SER A 525 -35.35 14.79 1.57
C SER A 525 -36.86 14.89 1.76
N LEU A 526 -37.63 14.85 0.67
CA LEU A 526 -39.10 14.87 0.71
C LEU A 526 -39.66 13.45 0.68
N GLU A 527 -40.70 13.21 1.44
CA GLU A 527 -41.49 11.98 1.37
C GLU A 527 -42.44 12.10 0.15
N ASP A 528 -42.31 11.24 -0.86
CA ASP A 528 -43.10 11.15 -2.09
C ASP A 528 -43.29 12.51 -2.83
N PRO A 529 -42.20 13.11 -3.36
CA PRO A 529 -42.29 14.40 -4.00
C PRO A 529 -43.14 14.36 -5.29
N THR A 530 -44.08 15.33 -5.43
CA THR A 530 -44.87 15.45 -6.65
C THR A 530 -44.02 16.01 -7.79
N PRO A 531 -44.40 15.75 -9.08
CA PRO A 531 -43.68 16.31 -10.24
C PRO A 531 -43.62 17.84 -10.21
N GLU A 532 -44.66 18.51 -9.68
CA GLU A 532 -44.69 19.96 -9.54
C GLU A 532 -43.69 20.46 -8.47
N GLN A 533 -43.54 19.76 -7.35
CA GLN A 533 -42.55 20.09 -6.32
C GLN A 533 -41.13 19.92 -6.87
N ILE A 534 -40.87 18.85 -7.61
CA ILE A 534 -39.56 18.61 -8.25
C ILE A 534 -39.26 19.74 -9.25
N ALA A 535 -40.25 20.14 -10.08
CA ALA A 535 -40.08 21.22 -11.04
C ALA A 535 -39.81 22.57 -10.34
N GLN A 536 -40.48 22.83 -9.22
CA GLN A 536 -40.28 24.04 -8.42
C GLN A 536 -38.86 24.08 -7.80
N ILE A 537 -38.42 23.00 -7.16
CA ILE A 537 -37.08 22.89 -6.57
C ILE A 537 -36.01 23.12 -7.64
N LYS A 538 -36.21 22.53 -8.82
CA LYS A 538 -35.29 22.70 -9.95
C LYS A 538 -35.25 24.13 -10.47
N ALA A 539 -36.37 24.79 -10.55
CA ALA A 539 -36.49 26.20 -10.97
C ALA A 539 -35.79 27.12 -9.93
N ASP A 540 -35.98 26.87 -8.65
CA ASP A 540 -35.35 27.65 -7.58
C ASP A 540 -33.85 27.40 -7.53
N TRP A 541 -33.40 26.14 -7.75
CA TRP A 541 -31.99 25.84 -7.94
C TRP A 541 -31.39 26.59 -9.14
N GLN A 542 -32.06 26.65 -10.28
CA GLN A 542 -31.59 27.40 -11.45
C GLN A 542 -31.35 28.87 -11.15
N LYS A 543 -32.21 29.52 -10.36
CA LYS A 543 -32.04 30.91 -9.92
C LYS A 543 -30.78 31.04 -9.02
N ARG A 544 -30.64 30.17 -8.02
CA ARG A 544 -29.50 30.16 -7.14
C ARG A 544 -28.19 29.90 -7.91
N HIS A 545 -28.20 28.95 -8.85
CA HIS A 545 -27.09 28.62 -9.71
C HIS A 545 -26.64 29.84 -10.55
N GLN A 546 -27.57 30.52 -11.19
CA GLN A 546 -27.30 31.72 -11.98
C GLN A 546 -26.74 32.85 -11.11
N GLN A 547 -27.27 33.05 -9.91
CA GLN A 547 -26.79 34.04 -8.94
C GLN A 547 -25.33 33.78 -8.55
N VAL A 548 -24.97 32.51 -8.28
CA VAL A 548 -23.59 32.13 -7.93
C VAL A 548 -22.64 32.31 -9.12
N LEU A 549 -23.06 32.01 -10.33
CA LEU A 549 -22.26 32.26 -11.53
C LEU A 549 -21.98 33.77 -11.74
N GLU A 550 -22.99 34.62 -11.57
CA GLU A 550 -22.88 36.09 -11.69
C GLU A 550 -21.98 36.68 -10.62
N SER A 551 -21.99 36.13 -9.40
CA SER A 551 -21.09 36.54 -8.31
C SER A 551 -19.65 36.08 -8.48
N GLY A 552 -19.32 35.26 -9.50
CA GLY A 552 -17.98 34.80 -9.81
C GLY A 552 -17.69 33.34 -9.42
N GLY A 553 -18.73 32.56 -9.09
CA GLY A 553 -18.61 31.13 -8.79
C GLY A 553 -17.99 30.84 -7.43
N LEU A 554 -17.65 29.57 -7.20
CA LEU A 554 -17.02 29.11 -5.95
C LEU A 554 -15.62 29.71 -5.77
N GLN A 555 -15.38 30.28 -4.57
CA GLN A 555 -14.05 30.70 -4.14
C GLN A 555 -13.41 29.62 -3.26
N VAL A 556 -12.21 29.24 -3.61
CA VAL A 556 -11.37 28.34 -2.81
C VAL A 556 -10.28 29.15 -2.12
N ILE A 557 -10.26 29.12 -0.81
CA ILE A 557 -9.23 29.72 0.05
C ILE A 557 -8.47 28.56 0.69
N ALA A 558 -7.14 28.51 0.53
CA ALA A 558 -6.29 27.56 1.20
C ALA A 558 -5.50 28.27 2.31
N SER A 559 -5.55 27.74 3.53
CA SER A 559 -4.87 28.31 4.69
C SER A 559 -3.36 28.07 4.71
N GLU A 560 -2.88 27.13 3.90
CA GLU A 560 -1.47 26.73 3.80
C GLU A 560 -1.23 25.90 2.53
N ARG A 561 0.05 25.69 2.19
CA ARG A 561 0.46 24.74 1.15
C ARG A 561 0.63 23.36 1.76
N HIS A 562 0.19 22.33 1.05
CA HIS A 562 0.42 20.95 1.42
C HIS A 562 1.84 20.50 1.02
N GLU A 563 2.28 19.38 1.56
CA GLU A 563 3.58 18.78 1.20
C GLU A 563 3.67 18.41 -0.28
N SER A 564 2.54 18.07 -0.91
CA SER A 564 2.45 17.71 -2.32
C SER A 564 1.65 18.75 -3.11
N ARG A 565 2.19 19.17 -4.26
CA ARG A 565 1.50 20.05 -5.23
C ARG A 565 0.21 19.44 -5.76
N ARG A 566 0.14 18.14 -5.80
CA ARG A 566 -1.03 17.37 -6.23
C ARG A 566 -2.23 17.69 -5.36
N ILE A 567 -2.06 17.70 -4.04
CA ILE A 567 -3.11 18.04 -3.08
C ILE A 567 -3.59 19.48 -3.25
N ASP A 568 -2.66 20.41 -3.45
CA ASP A 568 -3.00 21.82 -3.77
C ASP A 568 -3.85 21.92 -5.04
N ASN A 569 -3.51 21.14 -6.08
CA ASN A 569 -4.25 21.11 -7.33
C ASN A 569 -5.64 20.46 -7.16
N GLN A 570 -5.80 19.44 -6.32
CA GLN A 570 -7.09 18.84 -5.98
C GLN A 570 -7.99 19.86 -5.27
N LEU A 571 -7.44 20.63 -4.33
CA LEU A 571 -8.19 21.68 -3.64
C LEU A 571 -8.63 22.78 -4.62
N ARG A 572 -7.73 23.28 -5.47
CA ARG A 572 -8.08 24.21 -6.55
C ARG A 572 -9.15 23.65 -7.48
N GLY A 573 -9.08 22.33 -7.75
CA GLY A 573 -10.02 21.62 -8.63
C GLY A 573 -11.47 21.54 -8.11
N ARG A 574 -11.70 21.96 -6.86
CA ARG A 574 -13.07 22.09 -6.34
C ARG A 574 -13.86 23.21 -7.01
N ALA A 575 -13.21 24.22 -7.55
CA ALA A 575 -13.81 25.34 -8.27
C ALA A 575 -13.55 25.29 -9.79
N GLY A 576 -14.40 25.94 -10.57
CA GLY A 576 -14.23 26.11 -12.03
C GLY A 576 -14.47 24.81 -12.82
N ARG A 577 -15.50 24.05 -12.48
CA ARG A 577 -15.87 22.77 -13.12
C ARG A 577 -16.69 23.03 -14.36
N GLN A 578 -16.53 22.20 -15.40
CA GLN A 578 -17.26 22.28 -16.68
C GLN A 578 -17.33 23.67 -17.30
N GLY A 579 -16.27 24.46 -17.12
CA GLY A 579 -16.19 25.83 -17.64
C GLY A 579 -16.89 26.89 -16.77
N ASP A 580 -17.34 26.56 -15.58
CA ASP A 580 -17.92 27.50 -14.64
C ASP A 580 -16.86 28.51 -14.12
N ALA A 581 -17.33 29.70 -13.74
CA ALA A 581 -16.52 30.68 -13.05
C ALA A 581 -16.07 30.15 -11.67
N GLY A 582 -14.95 30.64 -11.19
CA GLY A 582 -14.43 30.30 -9.88
C GLY A 582 -13.08 30.96 -9.65
N SER A 583 -12.59 30.89 -8.42
CA SER A 583 -11.25 31.39 -8.09
C SER A 583 -10.59 30.57 -7.01
N SER A 584 -9.25 30.59 -6.97
CA SER A 584 -8.48 30.01 -5.86
C SER A 584 -7.36 30.93 -5.42
N ARG A 585 -7.07 30.96 -4.11
CA ARG A 585 -5.94 31.69 -3.52
C ARG A 585 -5.41 30.97 -2.29
N PHE A 586 -4.09 30.94 -2.15
CA PHE A 586 -3.40 30.40 -0.98
C PHE A 586 -2.91 31.54 -0.09
N TYR A 587 -3.16 31.40 1.20
CA TYR A 587 -2.70 32.29 2.26
C TYR A 587 -1.67 31.56 3.10
N LEU A 588 -0.47 32.09 3.17
CA LEU A 588 0.68 31.41 3.77
C LEU A 588 1.30 32.29 4.85
N SER A 589 1.93 31.69 5.84
CA SER A 589 2.79 32.39 6.79
C SER A 589 4.17 31.75 6.82
N LEU A 590 5.18 32.52 7.24
CA LEU A 590 6.52 31.96 7.46
C LEU A 590 6.56 31.00 8.66
N GLU A 591 5.46 30.88 9.41
CA GLU A 591 5.31 29.97 10.54
C GLU A 591 4.65 28.65 10.18
N ASP A 592 4.12 28.52 8.95
CA ASP A 592 3.53 27.26 8.45
C ASP A 592 4.58 26.16 8.39
N SER A 593 4.18 24.91 8.61
CA SER A 593 5.09 23.75 8.70
C SER A 593 6.00 23.62 7.49
N LEU A 594 5.45 23.67 6.27
CA LEU A 594 6.25 23.64 5.04
C LEU A 594 7.23 24.81 4.94
N MET A 595 6.81 26.01 5.37
CA MET A 595 7.66 27.20 5.32
C MET A 595 8.78 27.14 6.36
N ARG A 596 8.58 26.55 7.51
CA ARG A 596 9.64 26.33 8.53
C ARG A 596 10.78 25.47 8.01
N ILE A 597 10.47 24.44 7.21
CA ILE A 597 11.48 23.55 6.60
C ILE A 597 12.42 24.33 5.65
N PHE A 598 11.94 25.41 5.00
CA PHE A 598 12.66 26.11 3.95
C PHE A 598 13.00 27.57 4.27
N ALA A 599 12.29 28.20 5.20
CA ALA A 599 12.50 29.57 5.62
C ALA A 599 13.35 29.64 6.90
N SER A 600 14.67 29.57 6.76
CA SER A 600 15.59 29.84 7.86
C SER A 600 15.31 31.22 8.45
N ASP A 601 15.70 31.45 9.72
CA ASP A 601 15.61 32.80 10.36
C ASP A 601 16.28 33.89 9.52
N ARG A 602 17.24 33.55 8.69
CA ARG A 602 17.83 34.45 7.68
C ARG A 602 16.80 34.97 6.68
N VAL A 603 15.86 34.15 6.23
CA VAL A 603 14.76 34.57 5.31
C VAL A 603 13.80 35.50 6.05
N LYS A 604 13.41 35.17 7.29
CA LYS A 604 12.59 36.06 8.14
C LYS A 604 13.25 37.41 8.36
N ASN A 605 14.54 37.39 8.69
CA ASN A 605 15.30 38.65 8.92
C ASN A 605 15.50 39.41 7.62
N PHE A 606 15.73 38.77 6.51
CA PHE A 606 15.84 39.40 5.19
C PHE A 606 14.52 40.07 4.77
N MET A 607 13.39 39.39 4.99
CA MET A 607 12.05 39.92 4.71
C MET A 607 11.74 41.15 5.58
N LYS A 608 12.09 41.11 6.88
CA LYS A 608 11.98 42.26 7.77
C LYS A 608 12.93 43.42 7.33
N ALA A 609 14.13 43.08 6.87
CA ALA A 609 15.08 44.06 6.36
C ALA A 609 14.63 44.70 5.04
N LEU A 610 13.79 44.06 4.24
CA LEU A 610 13.14 44.64 3.05
C LEU A 610 12.02 45.61 3.39
N GLY A 611 11.74 45.90 4.69
CA GLY A 611 10.80 46.89 5.12
C GLY A 611 9.34 46.45 5.16
N MET A 612 9.04 45.12 5.20
CA MET A 612 7.68 44.63 5.40
C MET A 612 7.12 45.16 6.72
N GLN A 613 5.96 45.79 6.64
CA GLN A 613 5.21 46.19 7.82
C GLN A 613 4.26 45.07 8.28
N PRO A 614 3.95 45.00 9.56
CA PRO A 614 2.93 44.04 10.04
C PRO A 614 1.60 44.23 9.30
N GLY A 615 1.02 43.13 8.83
CA GLY A 615 -0.22 43.11 8.04
C GLY A 615 -0.04 43.22 6.52
N GLU A 616 1.18 43.44 6.02
CA GLU A 616 1.47 43.42 4.59
C GLU A 616 1.76 42.00 4.09
N ALA A 617 1.15 41.63 2.97
CA ALA A 617 1.43 40.35 2.29
C ALA A 617 2.41 40.55 1.13
N ILE A 618 3.27 39.58 0.94
CA ILE A 618 4.05 39.48 -0.29
C ILE A 618 3.24 38.69 -1.31
N GLU A 619 2.93 39.35 -2.42
CA GLU A 619 2.35 38.69 -3.61
C GLU A 619 3.36 38.79 -4.76
N HIS A 620 4.15 37.74 -4.95
CA HIS A 620 5.13 37.71 -6.05
C HIS A 620 5.33 36.30 -6.61
N ARG A 621 5.29 36.20 -7.93
CA ARG A 621 5.45 34.91 -8.65
C ARG A 621 6.78 34.19 -8.33
N MET A 622 7.84 34.89 -8.00
CA MET A 622 9.12 34.26 -7.61
C MET A 622 8.99 33.52 -6.27
N VAL A 623 8.19 34.03 -5.32
CA VAL A 623 7.95 33.38 -4.04
C VAL A 623 7.13 32.09 -4.24
N THR A 624 6.04 32.19 -5.00
CA THR A 624 5.24 31.00 -5.39
C THR A 624 6.12 29.92 -6.06
N ASN A 625 6.98 30.31 -7.01
CA ASN A 625 7.89 29.38 -7.65
C ASN A 625 8.94 28.77 -6.68
N ALA A 626 9.39 29.52 -5.68
CA ALA A 626 10.31 29.01 -4.67
C ALA A 626 9.62 27.95 -3.78
N ILE A 627 8.38 28.19 -3.39
CA ILE A 627 7.54 27.24 -2.62
C ILE A 627 7.31 25.97 -3.43
N GLU A 628 6.97 26.09 -4.72
CA GLU A 628 6.82 24.90 -5.58
C GLU A 628 8.11 24.08 -5.69
N LYS A 629 9.27 24.71 -5.73
CA LYS A 629 10.57 24.01 -5.72
C LYS A 629 10.79 23.28 -4.41
N ALA A 630 10.36 23.88 -3.30
CA ALA A 630 10.43 23.27 -2.00
C ALA A 630 9.53 22.01 -1.93
N GLN A 631 8.27 22.13 -2.36
CA GLN A 631 7.35 20.98 -2.45
C GLN A 631 7.93 19.85 -3.30
N ARG A 632 8.54 20.16 -4.46
CA ARG A 632 9.21 19.14 -5.30
C ARG A 632 10.32 18.38 -4.57
N LYS A 633 11.04 19.04 -3.65
CA LYS A 633 12.07 18.35 -2.85
C LYS A 633 11.43 17.41 -1.83
N VAL A 634 10.33 17.83 -1.18
CA VAL A 634 9.59 16.98 -0.25
C VAL A 634 8.96 15.79 -1.00
N GLU A 635 8.31 16.04 -2.14
CA GLU A 635 7.77 14.99 -3.01
C GLU A 635 8.86 13.97 -3.39
N GLY A 636 10.04 14.44 -3.80
CA GLY A 636 11.18 13.57 -4.14
C GLY A 636 11.65 12.73 -2.95
N ARG A 637 11.76 13.32 -1.76
CA ARG A 637 12.12 12.57 -0.54
C ARG A 637 11.08 11.51 -0.19
N ASN A 638 9.79 11.87 -0.25
CA ASN A 638 8.71 10.93 0.02
C ASN A 638 8.70 9.77 -1.01
N PHE A 639 8.99 10.08 -2.28
CA PHE A 639 9.19 9.06 -3.31
C PHE A 639 10.35 8.12 -2.98
N ASP A 640 11.51 8.67 -2.58
CA ASP A 640 12.69 7.84 -2.24
C ASP A 640 12.39 6.90 -1.06
N ILE A 641 11.64 7.37 -0.05
CA ILE A 641 11.19 6.55 1.08
C ILE A 641 10.29 5.41 0.59
N ARG A 642 9.25 5.72 -0.20
CA ARG A 642 8.34 4.68 -0.74
C ARG A 642 9.09 3.68 -1.61
N LYS A 643 10.03 4.15 -2.43
CA LYS A 643 10.87 3.30 -3.26
C LYS A 643 11.76 2.37 -2.42
N GLN A 644 12.34 2.89 -1.35
CA GLN A 644 13.16 2.09 -0.45
C GLN A 644 12.35 0.99 0.24
N LEU A 645 11.16 1.31 0.73
CA LEU A 645 10.24 0.33 1.32
C LEU A 645 9.88 -0.77 0.30
N LEU A 646 9.57 -0.36 -0.93
CA LEU A 646 9.24 -1.30 -2.00
C LEU A 646 10.42 -2.22 -2.37
N GLU A 647 11.65 -1.70 -2.39
CA GLU A 647 12.84 -2.51 -2.71
C GLU A 647 13.07 -3.65 -1.70
N PHE A 648 12.69 -3.48 -0.43
CA PHE A 648 12.69 -4.55 0.57
C PHE A 648 11.50 -5.49 0.38
N ASP A 649 10.29 -4.96 0.15
CA ASP A 649 9.10 -5.79 -0.04
C ASP A 649 9.11 -6.57 -1.36
N ASP A 650 9.80 -6.10 -2.39
CA ASP A 650 9.97 -6.85 -3.66
C ASP A 650 10.65 -8.21 -3.43
N VAL A 651 11.59 -8.30 -2.48
CA VAL A 651 12.21 -9.58 -2.11
C VAL A 651 11.19 -10.52 -1.48
N ASN A 652 10.44 -10.01 -0.51
CA ASN A 652 9.36 -10.77 0.14
C ASN A 652 8.28 -11.18 -0.87
N ASN A 653 8.00 -10.32 -1.84
CA ASN A 653 7.00 -10.56 -2.87
C ASN A 653 7.39 -11.70 -3.83
N GLU A 654 8.67 -11.80 -4.22
CA GLU A 654 9.13 -12.92 -5.02
C GLU A 654 9.00 -14.25 -4.25
N GLN A 655 9.35 -14.27 -2.97
CA GLN A 655 9.16 -15.43 -2.10
C GLN A 655 7.67 -15.78 -1.93
N ARG A 656 6.83 -14.76 -1.69
CA ARG A 656 5.36 -14.89 -1.59
C ARG A 656 4.76 -15.53 -2.83
N LYS A 657 5.17 -15.11 -4.02
CA LYS A 657 4.70 -15.71 -5.28
C LYS A 657 4.98 -17.21 -5.35
N VAL A 658 6.19 -17.63 -4.94
CA VAL A 658 6.57 -19.04 -4.95
C VAL A 658 5.71 -19.82 -3.97
N ILE A 659 5.59 -19.35 -2.72
CA ILE A 659 4.80 -20.03 -1.68
C ILE A 659 3.31 -20.07 -2.04
N TYR A 660 2.73 -18.96 -2.49
CA TYR A 660 1.31 -18.92 -2.86
C TYR A 660 1.03 -19.77 -4.11
N HIS A 661 1.96 -19.84 -5.06
CA HIS A 661 1.84 -20.75 -6.19
C HIS A 661 1.88 -22.21 -5.75
N MET A 662 2.86 -22.60 -4.93
CA MET A 662 2.96 -23.94 -4.34
C MET A 662 1.67 -24.29 -3.59
N ARG A 663 1.21 -23.39 -2.70
CA ARG A 663 -0.01 -23.58 -1.92
C ARG A 663 -1.25 -23.77 -2.79
N ASN A 664 -1.42 -22.92 -3.81
CA ASN A 664 -2.55 -23.01 -4.74
C ASN A 664 -2.51 -24.28 -5.58
N THR A 665 -1.33 -24.75 -5.98
CA THR A 665 -1.15 -26.02 -6.71
C THR A 665 -1.54 -27.19 -5.83
N LEU A 666 -1.09 -27.22 -4.57
CA LEU A 666 -1.47 -28.23 -3.60
C LEU A 666 -2.98 -28.21 -3.31
N LEU A 667 -3.55 -27.00 -3.17
CA LEU A 667 -4.98 -26.83 -2.88
C LEU A 667 -5.86 -27.31 -4.03
N ALA A 668 -5.45 -27.08 -5.29
CA ALA A 668 -6.18 -27.46 -6.50
C ALA A 668 -6.00 -28.94 -6.88
N ALA A 669 -4.97 -29.61 -6.37
CA ALA A 669 -4.70 -31.01 -6.71
C ALA A 669 -5.66 -31.94 -5.97
N ASP A 670 -6.23 -32.90 -6.70
CA ASP A 670 -7.04 -33.97 -6.10
C ASP A 670 -6.16 -34.97 -5.35
N ASN A 671 -4.91 -35.16 -5.81
CA ASN A 671 -3.95 -36.10 -5.27
C ASN A 671 -2.54 -35.52 -5.33
N ILE A 672 -1.83 -35.52 -4.19
CA ILE A 672 -0.45 -35.06 -4.06
C ILE A 672 0.58 -36.17 -3.79
N GLY A 673 0.22 -37.42 -4.01
CA GLY A 673 1.10 -38.60 -3.75
C GLY A 673 2.44 -38.51 -4.47
N GLU A 674 2.48 -38.02 -5.72
CA GLU A 674 3.73 -37.79 -6.46
C GLU A 674 4.61 -36.72 -5.77
N THR A 675 3.99 -35.64 -5.33
CA THR A 675 4.71 -34.58 -4.58
C THR A 675 5.31 -35.10 -3.28
N ILE A 676 4.58 -35.95 -2.56
CA ILE A 676 5.10 -36.60 -1.34
C ILE A 676 6.26 -37.55 -1.65
N ALA A 677 6.17 -38.29 -2.77
CA ALA A 677 7.28 -39.15 -3.21
C ALA A 677 8.54 -38.32 -3.53
N ASP A 678 8.38 -37.19 -4.24
CA ASP A 678 9.48 -36.27 -4.55
C ASP A 678 10.06 -35.66 -3.26
N PHE A 679 9.24 -35.22 -2.32
CA PHE A 679 9.70 -34.71 -1.02
C PHE A 679 10.49 -35.77 -0.26
N ARG A 680 10.01 -37.01 -0.23
CA ARG A 680 10.73 -38.12 0.42
C ARG A 680 12.10 -38.38 -0.20
N GLN A 681 12.17 -38.36 -1.54
CA GLN A 681 13.43 -38.49 -2.28
C GLN A 681 14.40 -37.38 -1.93
N ASP A 682 13.95 -36.13 -1.95
CA ASP A 682 14.77 -34.95 -1.67
C ASP A 682 15.29 -34.97 -0.23
N VAL A 683 14.42 -35.25 0.73
CA VAL A 683 14.79 -35.30 2.17
C VAL A 683 15.76 -36.44 2.43
N LEU A 684 15.55 -37.65 1.86
CA LEU A 684 16.48 -38.76 2.00
C LEU A 684 17.85 -38.41 1.40
N ASN A 685 17.87 -37.81 0.19
CA ASN A 685 19.12 -37.43 -0.47
C ASN A 685 19.88 -36.39 0.35
N ALA A 686 19.21 -35.40 0.92
CA ALA A 686 19.81 -34.40 1.77
C ALA A 686 20.36 -35.02 3.06
N THR A 687 19.57 -35.89 3.72
CA THR A 687 19.97 -36.58 4.94
C THR A 687 21.21 -37.46 4.71
N VAL A 688 21.19 -38.28 3.67
CA VAL A 688 22.34 -39.15 3.36
C VAL A 688 23.57 -38.30 3.02
N SER A 689 23.42 -37.21 2.24
CA SER A 689 24.56 -36.34 1.89
C SER A 689 25.15 -35.60 3.09
N ALA A 690 24.38 -35.35 4.14
CA ALA A 690 24.86 -34.70 5.37
C ALA A 690 25.76 -35.65 6.19
N HIS A 691 25.46 -36.94 6.22
CA HIS A 691 26.18 -37.94 6.99
C HIS A 691 27.19 -38.72 6.16
N ILE A 692 26.94 -38.88 4.86
CA ILE A 692 27.81 -39.54 3.89
C ILE A 692 28.12 -38.52 2.78
N PRO A 693 29.20 -37.73 2.88
CA PRO A 693 29.56 -36.79 1.85
C PRO A 693 29.80 -37.50 0.51
N PRO A 694 29.35 -36.95 -0.61
CA PRO A 694 29.57 -37.58 -1.93
C PRO A 694 31.03 -37.87 -2.20
N GLN A 695 31.34 -39.05 -2.73
CA GLN A 695 32.68 -39.53 -3.02
C GLN A 695 33.61 -39.69 -1.79
N SER A 696 33.06 -39.77 -0.56
CA SER A 696 33.81 -40.04 0.63
C SER A 696 34.12 -41.53 0.79
N LEU A 697 35.19 -41.86 1.53
CA LEU A 697 35.52 -43.22 1.86
C LEU A 697 34.59 -43.75 2.99
N PRO A 698 34.29 -45.04 3.03
CA PRO A 698 33.43 -45.63 4.09
C PRO A 698 33.86 -45.29 5.54
N GLU A 699 35.16 -45.13 5.76
CA GLU A 699 35.70 -44.74 7.07
C GLU A 699 35.34 -43.33 7.51
N GLN A 700 34.85 -42.52 6.57
CA GLN A 700 34.42 -41.11 6.84
C GLN A 700 32.91 -41.00 7.03
N TRP A 701 32.18 -42.12 6.91
CA TRP A 701 30.71 -42.14 7.00
C TRP A 701 30.25 -42.09 8.46
N ASP A 702 29.35 -41.16 8.76
CA ASP A 702 28.67 -41.08 10.05
C ASP A 702 27.39 -41.96 10.00
N VAL A 703 27.59 -43.29 10.05
CA VAL A 703 26.51 -44.24 9.97
C VAL A 703 25.56 -44.16 11.17
N ALA A 704 26.10 -43.98 12.36
CA ALA A 704 25.29 -43.87 13.58
C ALA A 704 24.42 -42.59 13.56
N GLY A 705 24.96 -41.47 13.11
CA GLY A 705 24.21 -40.23 12.90
C GLY A 705 23.14 -40.41 11.82
N LEU A 706 23.42 -41.14 10.73
CA LEU A 706 22.42 -41.43 9.67
C LEU A 706 21.27 -42.29 10.20
N GLU A 707 21.56 -43.37 10.96
CA GLU A 707 20.53 -44.21 11.59
C GLU A 707 19.64 -43.40 12.53
N ALA A 708 20.23 -42.51 13.34
CA ALA A 708 19.50 -41.65 14.26
C ALA A 708 18.60 -40.64 13.51
N THR A 709 19.10 -40.04 12.46
CA THR A 709 18.38 -39.03 11.67
C THR A 709 17.23 -39.68 10.86
N ILE A 710 17.45 -40.89 10.27
CA ILE A 710 16.39 -41.62 9.58
C ILE A 710 15.30 -42.03 10.56
N ALA A 711 15.65 -42.51 11.76
CA ALA A 711 14.66 -42.82 12.77
C ALA A 711 13.87 -41.58 13.23
N SER A 712 14.51 -40.40 13.31
CA SER A 712 13.90 -39.15 13.67
C SER A 712 13.01 -38.57 12.56
N ASP A 713 13.46 -38.58 11.31
CA ASP A 713 12.74 -37.90 10.22
C ASP A 713 11.72 -38.83 9.53
N PHE A 714 12.00 -40.13 9.45
CA PHE A 714 11.12 -41.09 8.75
C PHE A 714 10.42 -42.07 9.70
N GLY A 715 10.70 -42.03 10.99
CA GLY A 715 10.03 -42.92 11.96
C GLY A 715 10.40 -44.39 11.83
N VAL A 716 11.40 -44.75 11.01
CA VAL A 716 11.81 -46.12 10.72
C VAL A 716 13.21 -46.38 11.26
N LYS A 717 13.37 -47.45 12.03
CA LYS A 717 14.69 -47.87 12.51
C LYS A 717 15.27 -48.89 11.55
N LEU A 718 16.32 -48.50 10.83
CA LEU A 718 17.02 -49.32 9.86
C LEU A 718 18.41 -49.70 10.38
N PRO A 719 18.83 -50.97 10.35
CA PRO A 719 20.13 -51.39 10.83
C PRO A 719 21.19 -51.22 9.74
N ILE A 720 21.53 -49.94 9.43
CA ILE A 720 22.41 -49.60 8.32
C ILE A 720 23.82 -50.14 8.53
N GLN A 721 24.34 -50.02 9.76
CA GLN A 721 25.66 -50.59 10.08
C GLN A 721 25.70 -52.08 9.81
N GLN A 722 24.67 -52.83 10.21
CA GLN A 722 24.59 -54.27 9.96
C GLN A 722 24.56 -54.56 8.44
N TRP A 723 23.87 -53.79 7.64
CA TRP A 723 23.84 -53.96 6.19
C TRP A 723 25.20 -53.76 5.54
N LEU A 724 25.97 -52.79 6.02
CA LEU A 724 27.35 -52.52 5.55
C LEU A 724 28.31 -53.63 5.97
N ASP A 725 28.11 -54.25 7.13
CA ASP A 725 28.93 -55.37 7.62
C ASP A 725 28.62 -56.67 6.87
N GLU A 726 27.38 -56.84 6.34
CA GLU A 726 26.93 -58.01 5.62
C GLU A 726 27.21 -57.99 4.10
N ASP A 727 27.39 -56.78 3.52
CA ASP A 727 27.55 -56.61 2.05
C ASP A 727 28.65 -55.56 1.75
N ASP A 728 29.83 -56.03 1.43
CA ASP A 728 31.00 -55.25 1.07
C ASP A 728 30.86 -54.48 -0.28
N HIS A 729 29.77 -54.72 -1.01
CA HIS A 729 29.43 -54.04 -2.26
C HIS A 729 28.36 -52.95 -2.10
N LEU A 730 27.97 -52.64 -0.89
CA LEU A 730 27.00 -51.60 -0.61
C LEU A 730 27.69 -50.24 -0.65
N TYR A 731 27.69 -49.60 -1.84
CA TYR A 731 28.21 -48.24 -2.06
C TYR A 731 27.13 -47.18 -1.80
N GLU A 732 27.54 -45.93 -1.74
CA GLU A 732 26.64 -44.80 -1.47
C GLU A 732 25.37 -44.83 -2.31
N GLU A 733 25.46 -45.04 -3.64
CA GLU A 733 24.29 -45.05 -4.55
C GLU A 733 23.35 -46.20 -4.25
N THR A 734 23.89 -47.42 -4.08
CA THR A 734 23.09 -48.59 -3.76
C THR A 734 22.50 -48.58 -2.37
N LEU A 735 23.19 -47.93 -1.42
CA LEU A 735 22.64 -47.69 -0.08
C LEU A 735 21.44 -46.72 -0.16
N ARG A 736 21.52 -45.66 -0.95
CA ARG A 736 20.38 -44.73 -1.17
C ARG A 736 19.17 -45.44 -1.76
N GLU A 737 19.39 -46.28 -2.76
CA GLU A 737 18.31 -47.08 -3.38
C GLU A 737 17.66 -48.04 -2.38
N LYS A 738 18.47 -48.71 -1.56
CA LYS A 738 18.00 -49.65 -0.53
C LYS A 738 17.21 -48.91 0.56
N LEU A 739 17.74 -47.76 1.06
CA LEU A 739 17.04 -46.94 2.02
C LEU A 739 15.70 -46.44 1.48
N MET A 740 15.65 -45.98 0.23
CA MET A 740 14.42 -45.56 -0.40
C MET A 740 13.39 -46.69 -0.50
N ALA A 741 13.83 -47.89 -0.88
CA ALA A 741 12.92 -49.04 -0.99
C ALA A 741 12.29 -49.40 0.37
N GLU A 742 13.07 -49.38 1.46
CA GLU A 742 12.57 -49.64 2.80
C GLU A 742 11.60 -48.55 3.30
N LEU A 743 11.90 -47.27 3.01
CA LEU A 743 11.03 -46.15 3.37
C LEU A 743 9.72 -46.19 2.60
N ILE A 744 9.74 -46.55 1.30
CA ILE A 744 8.53 -46.72 0.49
C ILE A 744 7.71 -47.92 1.03
N ALA A 745 8.36 -49.01 1.37
CA ALA A 745 7.67 -50.21 1.92
C ALA A 745 6.95 -49.87 3.24
N ALA A 746 7.63 -49.17 4.16
CA ALA A 746 7.04 -48.69 5.42
C ALA A 746 5.87 -47.72 5.21
N TYR A 747 5.95 -46.87 4.20
CA TYR A 747 4.87 -45.93 3.89
C TYR A 747 3.67 -46.64 3.23
N ASN A 748 3.89 -47.59 2.33
CA ASN A 748 2.82 -48.39 1.72
C ASN A 748 2.07 -49.24 2.76
N GLU A 749 2.75 -49.74 3.80
CA GLU A 749 2.08 -50.42 4.91
C GLU A 749 1.08 -49.47 5.63
N LYS A 750 1.42 -48.18 5.80
CA LYS A 750 0.47 -47.17 6.32
C LYS A 750 -0.69 -46.93 5.37
N GLU A 751 -0.44 -46.91 4.07
CA GLU A 751 -1.51 -46.75 3.05
C GLU A 751 -2.49 -47.92 3.09
N ASP A 752 -1.98 -49.17 3.23
CA ASP A 752 -2.82 -50.35 3.37
C ASP A 752 -3.68 -50.33 4.65
N GLN A 753 -3.16 -49.75 5.75
CA GLN A 753 -3.89 -49.66 7.03
C GLN A 753 -4.94 -48.53 7.00
N ALA A 754 -4.63 -47.39 6.46
CA ALA A 754 -5.47 -46.19 6.46
C ALA A 754 -6.49 -46.18 5.31
N GLY A 755 -6.14 -46.74 4.18
CA GLY A 755 -6.82 -46.60 2.89
C GLY A 755 -6.28 -45.45 2.07
N ALA A 756 -6.12 -45.67 0.76
CA ALA A 756 -5.48 -44.73 -0.13
C ALA A 756 -6.15 -43.33 -0.15
N GLU A 757 -7.48 -43.27 -0.18
CA GLU A 757 -8.23 -42.01 -0.25
C GLU A 757 -8.05 -41.15 1.01
N ALA A 758 -8.19 -41.78 2.18
CA ALA A 758 -8.00 -41.08 3.46
C ALA A 758 -6.56 -40.60 3.63
N LEU A 759 -5.56 -41.38 3.23
CA LEU A 759 -4.16 -40.97 3.30
C LEU A 759 -3.88 -39.79 2.39
N ARG A 760 -4.41 -39.78 1.14
CA ARG A 760 -4.21 -38.64 0.21
C ARG A 760 -4.83 -37.34 0.72
N SER A 761 -6.03 -37.40 1.31
CA SER A 761 -6.65 -36.25 1.94
C SER A 761 -5.81 -35.74 3.11
N PHE A 762 -5.32 -36.62 3.94
CA PHE A 762 -4.49 -36.31 5.08
C PHE A 762 -3.12 -35.73 4.69
N GLU A 763 -2.46 -36.28 3.67
CA GLU A 763 -1.22 -35.74 3.10
C GLU A 763 -1.37 -34.26 2.72
N LYS A 764 -2.45 -33.92 1.99
CA LYS A 764 -2.75 -32.59 1.54
C LYS A 764 -2.93 -31.62 2.72
N GLN A 765 -3.69 -32.01 3.74
CA GLN A 765 -3.92 -31.19 4.93
C GLN A 765 -2.62 -30.92 5.69
N ILE A 766 -1.79 -31.95 5.91
CA ILE A 766 -0.54 -31.82 6.63
C ILE A 766 0.45 -30.91 5.88
N VAL A 767 0.62 -31.11 4.57
CA VAL A 767 1.55 -30.28 3.80
C VAL A 767 1.10 -28.83 3.78
N LEU A 768 -0.20 -28.54 3.63
CA LEU A 768 -0.74 -27.19 3.69
C LEU A 768 -0.50 -26.56 5.06
N ARG A 769 -0.75 -27.28 6.15
CA ARG A 769 -0.54 -26.81 7.50
C ARG A 769 0.93 -26.51 7.77
N VAL A 770 1.83 -27.42 7.47
CA VAL A 770 3.28 -27.23 7.64
C VAL A 770 3.77 -26.03 6.82
N LEU A 771 3.30 -25.90 5.57
CA LEU A 771 3.63 -24.76 4.71
C LEU A 771 3.17 -23.44 5.33
N ASP A 772 1.93 -23.37 5.81
CA ASP A 772 1.34 -22.15 6.37
C ASP A 772 2.04 -21.75 7.68
N ASP A 773 2.34 -22.71 8.57
CA ASP A 773 3.02 -22.43 9.84
C ASP A 773 4.47 -21.94 9.61
N LEU A 774 5.22 -22.67 8.79
CA LEU A 774 6.62 -22.25 8.48
C LEU A 774 6.67 -20.93 7.69
N TRP A 775 5.67 -20.66 6.85
CA TRP A 775 5.60 -19.37 6.15
C TRP A 775 5.35 -18.19 7.10
N LYS A 776 4.48 -18.35 8.11
CA LYS A 776 4.26 -17.34 9.15
C LYS A 776 5.54 -17.04 9.92
N ASP A 777 6.27 -18.07 10.33
CA ASP A 777 7.54 -17.93 11.03
C ASP A 777 8.59 -17.24 10.16
N HIS A 778 8.62 -17.59 8.88
CA HIS A 778 9.50 -16.93 7.92
C HIS A 778 9.18 -15.45 7.75
N LEU A 779 7.90 -15.06 7.67
CA LEU A 779 7.51 -13.65 7.61
C LEU A 779 8.00 -12.88 8.84
N SER A 780 7.87 -13.46 10.03
CA SER A 780 8.40 -12.88 11.26
C SER A 780 9.92 -12.72 11.21
N THR A 781 10.63 -13.75 10.77
CA THR A 781 12.10 -13.71 10.60
C THR A 781 12.53 -12.65 9.60
N MET A 782 11.81 -12.51 8.48
CA MET A 782 12.07 -11.49 7.47
C MET A 782 11.83 -10.06 7.99
N ASP A 783 10.83 -9.86 8.84
CA ASP A 783 10.59 -8.57 9.50
C ASP A 783 11.73 -8.23 10.46
N HIS A 784 12.19 -9.19 11.27
CA HIS A 784 13.35 -9.00 12.13
C HIS A 784 14.63 -8.71 11.32
N LEU A 785 14.86 -9.42 10.23
CA LEU A 785 15.99 -9.17 9.34
C LEU A 785 15.94 -7.75 8.76
N ARG A 786 14.76 -7.28 8.33
CA ARG A 786 14.57 -5.93 7.79
C ARG A 786 14.95 -4.85 8.81
N HIS A 787 14.52 -5.00 10.06
CA HIS A 787 14.86 -4.06 11.14
C HIS A 787 16.34 -4.08 11.50
N GLY A 788 16.96 -5.28 11.54
CA GLY A 788 18.37 -5.44 11.91
C GLY A 788 19.38 -5.15 10.80
N ILE A 789 18.96 -5.11 9.53
CA ILE A 789 19.87 -5.07 8.39
C ILE A 789 20.70 -3.79 8.29
N HIS A 790 20.18 -2.67 8.81
CA HIS A 790 20.88 -1.39 8.82
C HIS A 790 22.18 -1.44 9.64
N LEU A 791 22.24 -2.30 10.66
CA LEU A 791 23.44 -2.53 11.48
C LEU A 791 24.63 -3.08 10.64
N ARG A 792 24.34 -3.76 9.51
CA ARG A 792 25.39 -4.22 8.57
C ARG A 792 26.14 -3.06 7.91
N GLY A 793 25.54 -1.87 7.89
CA GLY A 793 26.18 -0.65 7.38
C GLY A 793 27.44 -0.25 8.19
N TYR A 794 27.48 -0.52 9.49
CA TYR A 794 28.66 -0.26 10.32
C TYR A 794 29.87 -1.13 9.90
N ALA A 795 29.62 -2.33 9.35
CA ALA A 795 30.65 -3.19 8.77
C ALA A 795 30.99 -2.84 7.30
N GLN A 796 30.65 -1.63 6.84
CA GLN A 796 30.86 -1.15 5.47
C GLN A 796 30.21 -2.03 4.36
N LYS A 797 29.23 -2.83 4.72
CA LYS A 797 28.47 -3.64 3.77
C LYS A 797 27.24 -2.86 3.28
N ASN A 798 26.81 -3.14 2.06
CA ASN A 798 25.59 -2.54 1.53
C ASN A 798 24.36 -3.28 2.11
N PRO A 799 23.53 -2.61 2.97
CA PRO A 799 22.41 -3.28 3.65
C PRO A 799 21.43 -3.96 2.69
N LYS A 800 21.17 -3.38 1.51
CA LYS A 800 20.25 -3.95 0.51
C LYS A 800 20.80 -5.25 -0.10
N GLN A 801 22.09 -5.33 -0.36
CA GLN A 801 22.70 -6.55 -0.92
C GLN A 801 22.77 -7.65 0.14
N GLU A 802 23.10 -7.30 1.38
CA GLU A 802 23.09 -8.24 2.49
C GLU A 802 21.68 -8.77 2.77
N TYR A 803 20.69 -7.89 2.76
CA TYR A 803 19.28 -8.29 2.90
C TYR A 803 18.88 -9.32 1.84
N LYS A 804 19.17 -9.07 0.57
CA LYS A 804 18.87 -10.02 -0.52
C LYS A 804 19.58 -11.36 -0.34
N ARG A 805 20.84 -11.34 0.10
CA ARG A 805 21.63 -12.55 0.31
C ARG A 805 21.09 -13.38 1.48
N GLU A 806 20.90 -12.72 2.63
CA GLU A 806 20.40 -13.40 3.83
C GLU A 806 18.97 -13.90 3.64
N SER A 807 18.11 -13.11 3.00
CA SER A 807 16.73 -13.51 2.62
C SER A 807 16.70 -14.72 1.72
N PHE A 808 17.62 -14.83 0.76
CA PHE A 808 17.70 -15.99 -0.13
C PHE A 808 18.09 -17.26 0.65
N THR A 809 19.04 -17.15 1.56
CA THR A 809 19.46 -18.28 2.42
C THR A 809 18.29 -18.76 3.29
N LEU A 810 17.63 -17.83 4.01
CA LEU A 810 16.46 -18.14 4.85
C LEU A 810 15.32 -18.77 4.04
N PHE A 811 15.10 -18.31 2.82
CA PHE A 811 14.05 -18.86 1.96
C PHE A 811 14.38 -20.28 1.44
N SER A 812 15.66 -20.55 1.14
CA SER A 812 16.10 -21.90 0.77
C SER A 812 15.93 -22.86 1.95
N GLU A 813 16.30 -22.44 3.13
CA GLU A 813 16.10 -23.21 4.37
C GLU A 813 14.61 -23.47 4.65
N LEU A 814 13.75 -22.47 4.41
CA LEU A 814 12.29 -22.65 4.50
C LEU A 814 11.79 -23.76 3.59
N LEU A 815 12.18 -23.73 2.29
CA LEU A 815 11.72 -24.73 1.32
C LEU A 815 12.16 -26.15 1.70
N ASP A 816 13.40 -26.29 2.20
CA ASP A 816 13.92 -27.57 2.68
C ASP A 816 13.19 -28.03 3.97
N SER A 817 12.89 -27.09 4.88
CA SER A 817 12.13 -27.37 6.11
C SER A 817 10.70 -27.81 5.81
N ILE A 818 10.02 -27.18 4.82
CA ILE A 818 8.67 -27.59 4.40
C ILE A 818 8.68 -29.08 3.99
N LYS A 819 9.65 -29.50 3.19
CA LYS A 819 9.77 -30.90 2.75
C LYS A 819 10.06 -31.83 3.92
N ARG A 820 11.03 -31.49 4.74
CA ARG A 820 11.49 -32.32 5.89
C ARG A 820 10.37 -32.48 6.93
N ASP A 821 9.76 -31.36 7.34
CA ASP A 821 8.74 -31.39 8.39
C ASP A 821 7.47 -32.08 7.89
N SER A 822 7.10 -31.90 6.62
CA SER A 822 5.98 -32.65 6.01
C SER A 822 6.24 -34.14 6.06
N ILE A 823 7.42 -34.61 5.63
CA ILE A 823 7.77 -36.03 5.66
C ILE A 823 7.85 -36.55 7.10
N ARG A 824 8.42 -35.77 8.03
CA ARG A 824 8.52 -36.16 9.44
C ARG A 824 7.14 -36.37 10.04
N VAL A 825 6.24 -35.40 9.89
CA VAL A 825 4.86 -35.51 10.43
C VAL A 825 4.15 -36.71 9.81
N LEU A 826 4.14 -36.84 8.48
CA LEU A 826 3.49 -37.94 7.77
C LEU A 826 4.08 -39.32 8.16
N SER A 827 5.37 -39.37 8.48
CA SER A 827 6.04 -40.61 8.89
C SER A 827 5.69 -41.07 10.31
N HIS A 828 5.47 -40.12 11.24
CA HIS A 828 5.22 -40.43 12.65
C HIS A 828 3.75 -40.58 13.01
N VAL A 829 2.85 -39.95 12.26
CA VAL A 829 1.40 -39.99 12.57
C VAL A 829 0.85 -41.40 12.33
N GLN A 830 0.12 -41.89 13.33
CA GLN A 830 -0.71 -43.12 13.23
C GLN A 830 -2.11 -42.69 12.81
N VAL A 831 -2.51 -43.06 11.61
CA VAL A 831 -3.85 -42.75 11.10
C VAL A 831 -4.85 -43.67 11.83
N ARG A 832 -5.67 -43.08 12.74
CA ARG A 832 -6.86 -43.75 13.27
C ARG A 832 -8.03 -43.41 12.34
N ARG A 833 -8.88 -44.38 12.04
CA ARG A 833 -10.13 -44.11 11.32
C ARG A 833 -11.06 -43.31 12.23
N GLU A 834 -11.05 -41.98 12.12
CA GLU A 834 -12.10 -41.10 12.62
C GLU A 834 -13.12 -40.84 11.51
N ASP A 835 -14.35 -40.49 11.92
CA ASP A 835 -15.43 -40.23 10.97
C ASP A 835 -15.07 -38.97 10.13
N PRO A 836 -15.00 -39.05 8.78
CA PRO A 836 -14.62 -37.91 7.94
C PRO A 836 -15.48 -36.67 8.16
N GLU A 837 -16.77 -36.85 8.48
CA GLU A 837 -17.68 -35.72 8.76
C GLU A 837 -17.31 -34.99 10.06
N ALA A 838 -16.84 -35.71 11.10
CA ALA A 838 -16.41 -35.09 12.35
C ALA A 838 -15.09 -34.30 12.21
N GLU A 839 -14.19 -34.79 11.34
CA GLU A 839 -12.92 -34.13 11.08
C GLU A 839 -13.11 -32.86 10.25
N GLU A 840 -13.97 -32.89 9.23
CA GLU A 840 -14.34 -31.74 8.43
C GLU A 840 -15.01 -30.65 9.27
N GLN A 841 -15.89 -31.04 10.19
CA GLN A 841 -16.54 -30.12 11.11
C GLN A 841 -15.54 -29.48 12.07
N ARG A 842 -14.58 -30.22 12.59
CA ARG A 842 -13.52 -29.68 13.46
C ARG A 842 -12.61 -28.69 12.73
N LEU A 843 -12.20 -28.99 11.51
CA LEU A 843 -11.40 -28.08 10.67
C LEU A 843 -12.16 -26.79 10.36
N ARG A 844 -13.45 -26.90 10.13
CA ARG A 844 -14.32 -25.74 9.92
C ARG A 844 -14.44 -24.86 11.17
N GLU A 845 -14.60 -25.48 12.34
CA GLU A 845 -14.64 -24.78 13.65
C GLU A 845 -13.28 -24.13 13.96
N GLU A 846 -12.15 -24.79 13.65
CA GLU A 846 -10.79 -24.21 13.79
C GLU A 846 -10.59 -23.02 12.85
N ALA A 847 -11.04 -23.14 11.60
CA ALA A 847 -10.97 -22.05 10.62
C ALA A 847 -11.82 -20.83 11.03
N GLU A 848 -13.04 -21.07 11.52
CA GLU A 848 -13.92 -20.01 12.03
C GLU A 848 -13.33 -19.35 13.30
N ALA A 849 -12.73 -20.13 14.19
CA ALA A 849 -12.06 -19.63 15.39
C ALA A 849 -10.81 -18.82 15.03
N LEU A 850 -10.06 -19.22 14.02
CA LEU A 850 -8.92 -18.47 13.50
C LEU A 850 -9.38 -17.15 12.86
N ALA A 851 -10.41 -17.21 12.00
CA ALA A 851 -10.98 -16.03 11.36
C ALA A 851 -11.52 -15.00 12.38
N ALA A 852 -12.14 -15.47 13.47
CA ALA A 852 -12.62 -14.61 14.55
C ALA A 852 -11.50 -13.92 15.36
N ARG A 853 -10.28 -14.46 15.33
CA ARG A 853 -9.10 -13.91 16.01
C ARG A 853 -8.19 -13.06 15.11
N MET A 854 -8.43 -13.04 13.79
CA MET A 854 -7.66 -12.25 12.85
C MET A 854 -7.92 -10.76 13.05
N GLN A 855 -6.87 -9.98 13.11
CA GLN A 855 -6.89 -8.51 13.08
C GLN A 855 -6.39 -8.04 11.72
N PHE A 856 -7.11 -7.08 11.16
CA PHE A 856 -6.78 -6.51 9.86
C PHE A 856 -6.23 -5.11 10.08
N GLU A 857 -4.96 -4.91 9.76
CA GLU A 857 -4.28 -3.65 9.93
C GLU A 857 -3.85 -3.12 8.56
N HIS A 858 -4.40 -1.99 8.21
CA HIS A 858 -3.77 -1.04 7.33
C HIS A 858 -3.53 0.19 8.18
N ALA A 859 -2.34 0.25 8.79
CA ALA A 859 -1.94 1.41 9.54
C ALA A 859 -1.99 2.60 8.59
N GLU A 860 -2.90 3.57 8.83
CA GLU A 860 -2.64 4.92 8.35
C GLU A 860 -1.22 5.21 8.79
N ALA A 861 -0.33 5.48 7.82
CA ALA A 861 1.05 5.78 8.14
C ALA A 861 0.99 6.80 9.27
N PRO A 862 1.55 6.54 10.46
CA PRO A 862 1.70 7.57 11.45
C PRO A 862 2.32 8.70 10.66
N GLY A 863 1.60 9.84 10.57
CA GLY A 863 2.11 10.95 9.78
C GLY A 863 3.53 11.04 10.22
N LEU A 864 4.49 10.87 9.31
CA LEU A 864 5.89 10.74 9.63
C LEU A 864 6.11 11.66 10.80
N GLU A 865 6.16 11.11 12.04
CA GLU A 865 6.67 11.85 13.17
C GLU A 865 7.95 12.35 12.59
N GLN A 866 7.97 13.64 12.34
CA GLN A 866 9.15 14.28 11.82
C GLN A 866 10.23 13.73 12.74
N PRO A 867 11.22 12.96 12.30
CA PRO A 867 12.44 12.98 13.03
C PRO A 867 12.69 14.46 13.08
N GLU A 868 12.62 15.07 14.27
CA GLU A 868 13.06 16.43 14.46
C GLU A 868 14.28 16.52 13.58
N LEU A 869 14.15 17.28 12.50
CA LEU A 869 15.29 17.59 11.69
C LEU A 869 16.17 18.34 12.67
N LEU A 870 17.00 17.55 13.35
CA LEU A 870 18.12 18.03 14.10
C LEU A 870 18.69 19.10 13.22
N GLY A 871 18.68 20.32 13.75
CA GLY A 871 19.40 21.41 13.17
C GLY A 871 20.91 21.09 13.18
N GLU A 872 21.32 20.15 12.37
CA GLU A 872 22.53 20.33 11.66
C GLU A 872 22.23 21.56 10.84
N GLU A 873 22.79 22.66 11.25
CA GLU A 873 23.10 23.76 10.40
C GLU A 873 23.79 23.20 9.17
N VAL A 874 22.96 22.73 8.22
CA VAL A 874 23.44 22.63 6.87
C VAL A 874 23.68 24.09 6.52
N ASP A 875 24.89 24.50 6.74
CA ASP A 875 25.46 25.64 6.11
C ASP A 875 25.18 25.47 4.63
N VAL A 876 24.03 25.95 4.21
CA VAL A 876 23.77 26.24 2.82
C VAL A 876 24.61 27.48 2.59
N ALA A 877 25.90 27.26 2.63
CA ALA A 877 26.78 28.04 1.86
C ALA A 877 26.21 27.98 0.45
N LEU A 878 25.70 29.07 -0.02
CA LEU A 878 25.60 29.45 -1.42
C LEU A 878 27.02 29.51 -2.02
N ALA A 879 27.76 28.43 -1.89
CA ALA A 879 28.79 28.05 -2.80
C ALA A 879 28.09 26.99 -3.68
N ALA A 880 27.59 27.43 -4.83
CA ALA A 880 27.63 26.62 -6.00
C ALA A 880 29.09 26.18 -6.17
N ALA A 881 29.47 25.12 -5.41
CA ALA A 881 30.60 24.35 -5.83
C ALA A 881 30.15 23.78 -7.18
N PRO A 882 30.88 24.05 -8.26
CA PRO A 882 30.58 23.46 -9.53
C PRO A 882 30.61 21.94 -9.25
N VAL A 883 29.49 21.29 -9.48
CA VAL A 883 29.47 19.84 -9.72
C VAL A 883 30.61 19.64 -10.71
N ARG A 884 31.69 19.02 -10.27
CA ARG A 884 32.70 18.53 -11.18
C ARG A 884 31.95 17.59 -12.12
N ASN A 885 31.61 18.12 -13.29
CA ASN A 885 31.30 17.32 -14.43
C ASN A 885 32.43 16.30 -14.47
N GLU A 886 32.13 15.04 -14.23
CA GLU A 886 32.96 13.95 -14.70
C GLU A 886 33.32 14.32 -16.12
N GLN A 887 34.61 14.48 -16.40
CA GLN A 887 35.09 14.92 -17.70
C GLN A 887 34.41 14.05 -18.73
N LYS A 888 33.52 14.60 -19.54
CA LYS A 888 32.95 13.92 -20.68
C LYS A 888 34.12 13.64 -21.60
N LEU A 889 34.68 12.44 -21.46
CA LEU A 889 35.71 11.95 -22.36
C LEU A 889 35.21 12.02 -23.79
N GLY A 890 35.93 12.74 -24.62
CA GLY A 890 35.65 12.81 -26.04
C GLY A 890 35.69 11.42 -26.67
N ARG A 891 34.82 11.14 -27.61
CA ARG A 891 34.73 9.82 -28.32
C ARG A 891 36.06 9.26 -28.76
N ASN A 892 37.07 10.12 -29.01
CA ASN A 892 38.41 9.75 -29.50
C ASN A 892 39.49 9.70 -28.41
N GLU A 893 39.15 10.01 -27.13
CA GLU A 893 40.10 9.94 -26.03
C GLU A 893 40.22 8.49 -25.49
N LEU A 894 41.32 8.22 -24.77
CA LEU A 894 41.57 6.92 -24.18
C LEU A 894 40.53 6.65 -23.07
N CYS A 895 40.00 5.43 -23.05
CA CYS A 895 38.99 5.04 -22.11
C CYS A 895 39.55 5.02 -20.69
N TYR A 896 38.77 5.53 -19.74
CA TYR A 896 39.11 5.61 -18.29
C TYR A 896 39.37 4.24 -17.65
N CYS A 897 38.96 3.12 -18.27
CA CYS A 897 39.19 1.77 -17.75
C CYS A 897 40.63 1.25 -17.90
N GLY A 898 41.56 2.04 -18.41
CA GLY A 898 42.95 1.64 -18.57
C GLY A 898 43.22 0.61 -19.69
N SER A 899 42.22 0.30 -20.52
CA SER A 899 42.35 -0.68 -21.60
C SER A 899 43.21 -0.23 -22.80
N GLY A 900 43.71 1.01 -22.84
CA GLY A 900 44.44 1.60 -23.94
C GLY A 900 43.63 1.82 -25.24
N LYS A 901 42.32 1.52 -25.20
CA LYS A 901 41.41 1.74 -26.33
C LYS A 901 40.73 3.11 -26.22
N LYS A 902 40.40 3.71 -27.38
CA LYS A 902 39.61 4.95 -27.40
C LYS A 902 38.20 4.69 -26.84
N PHE A 903 37.60 5.67 -26.15
CA PHE A 903 36.31 5.54 -25.49
C PHE A 903 35.20 4.96 -26.40
N LYS A 904 35.12 5.38 -27.67
CA LYS A 904 34.19 4.87 -28.68
C LYS A 904 34.38 3.39 -29.06
N HIS A 905 35.52 2.80 -28.77
CA HIS A 905 35.86 1.39 -29.04
C HIS A 905 35.92 0.55 -27.75
N CYS A 906 35.47 1.11 -26.62
CA CYS A 906 35.42 0.46 -25.32
C CYS A 906 34.03 0.73 -24.65
N HIS A 907 33.96 1.57 -23.64
CA HIS A 907 32.70 1.84 -22.91
C HIS A 907 31.76 2.82 -23.64
N GLY A 908 32.19 3.44 -24.71
CA GLY A 908 31.36 4.28 -25.58
C GLY A 908 30.75 3.56 -26.79
N GLN A 909 30.79 2.23 -26.85
CA GLN A 909 30.03 1.44 -27.84
C GLN A 909 28.58 1.36 -27.32
N ILE A 910 27.67 1.98 -28.03
CA ILE A 910 26.24 1.79 -27.86
C ILE A 910 25.91 0.44 -28.48
N GLN A 911 25.47 -0.51 -27.67
CA GLN A 911 24.77 -1.69 -28.16
C GLN A 911 23.38 -1.30 -28.64
#